data_f68518ed32b412c8f432f86503bbb665
#
_entry.id   f68518ed32b412c8f432f86503bbb665
#
_cell.length_a   1.000
_cell.length_b   1.000
_cell.length_c   1.000
_cell.angle_alpha   90.00
_cell.angle_beta   90.00
_cell.angle_gamma   90.00
#
_symmetry.space_group_name_H-M   'P 1'
#
loop_
_entity.id
_entity.type
_entity.pdbx_description
1 polymer ?
#
loop_
_entity_poly.entity_id
_entity_poly.type
_entity_poly.pdbx_seq_one_letter_code
_entity_poly.pdbx_strand_id
1 'polypeptide(L)'
;MNVVTKNVALPDGRVITIETGKLAKQADGAVMLRLGNTMLLATVCAAKDAVPGTDFMPLQVEYKEKYAAFGRFPGGFTRREGKASDYEILTCRLVDRALRPLFPDNYHAEVYVNIVLFSADGVDMPDALAGLAASAALAVSDIPFGGPISEVRVARINGEFVVNPTFAQLEEADMDIMVAATYDNIMMVEGEMKEVSENDLLEAMKVAHEAIKVHCKAQMELMEEVGTTVKREYCHEVNDEELRAQVREACYAKAYAVAASGNNDKHGRGEAFEAIKEEFKAQFTEEELEEKGALIDRYYHDVEKEAMRRCILDEGKRLDGRKTTEIRPIWCEAGYLPGPHGSAVFTRGETQSLTTVTLGTKRDEKIVDDVMNQGTERFLLHYNFPPFSTGEARPQRGVGRREIGHGNLACRALKNMIPADYPYCVRVVSDILESNGSSSMATVCAGTLALMDAGVKIKKPVSGIAMGLIKNAGEEKYAVLSDILGDEDHLGDMDFKVTGTVDGITATQMDIKVDGLSYEILEKALNQARDGRMHILGKITECIAEPREELKPHAPRIETMRIPKEFIGAVIGPGGKIIQGMQEETGATIAIEEVDGEGIIEIAASNGKSINDAIAKIRAIVAIPEAGEVYEGTVRSVMPYGAFVEFMPGKDGLLHISEIDWKRFETMEEAGINEGDKLQVKLVEIDPKTGKFKLSRKALIEKPEGYEERERRPRREREPRRPRGDKE
;
A
#
# COMPACT_ATOMS: atom_id res chain seq x y z
N MET A 1 -17.28 -12.18 40.55
CA MET A 1 -16.56 -11.88 39.33
C MET A 1 -15.08 -11.99 39.66
N ASN A 2 -14.37 -12.93 39.10
CA ASN A 2 -12.94 -13.04 39.38
C ASN A 2 -12.20 -12.31 38.21
N VAL A 3 -11.95 -11.01 38.41
CA VAL A 3 -11.26 -10.17 37.45
C VAL A 3 -9.78 -10.18 37.77
N VAL A 4 -8.95 -10.57 36.81
CA VAL A 4 -7.49 -10.57 36.95
C VAL A 4 -6.93 -9.54 35.99
N THR A 5 -5.96 -8.74 36.47
CA THR A 5 -5.35 -7.67 35.68
C THR A 5 -3.83 -7.73 35.79
N LYS A 6 -3.14 -7.68 34.66
CA LYS A 6 -1.68 -7.53 34.58
C LYS A 6 -1.31 -6.21 33.92
N ASN A 7 -0.27 -5.60 34.42
CA ASN A 7 0.29 -4.36 33.86
C ASN A 7 1.71 -4.58 33.35
N VAL A 8 1.98 -4.09 32.15
CA VAL A 8 3.29 -4.14 31.50
C VAL A 8 3.74 -2.72 31.22
N ALA A 9 4.81 -2.29 31.85
CA ALA A 9 5.41 -0.97 31.59
C ALA A 9 6.23 -0.98 30.32
N LEU A 10 6.02 0.00 29.44
CA LEU A 10 6.86 0.28 28.29
C LEU A 10 8.07 1.13 28.69
N PRO A 11 9.17 1.14 27.90
CA PRO A 11 10.39 1.91 28.24
C PRO A 11 10.13 3.43 28.40
N ASP A 12 9.13 3.96 27.72
CA ASP A 12 8.74 5.38 27.77
C ASP A 12 7.79 5.74 28.93
N GLY A 13 7.44 4.75 29.76
CA GLY A 13 6.56 4.92 30.94
C GLY A 13 5.07 4.70 30.65
N ARG A 14 4.64 4.49 29.40
CA ARG A 14 3.27 4.03 29.10
C ARG A 14 3.06 2.63 29.68
N VAL A 15 1.83 2.27 29.99
CA VAL A 15 1.49 0.99 30.59
C VAL A 15 0.43 0.26 29.78
N ILE A 16 0.75 -0.96 29.34
CA ILE A 16 -0.23 -1.89 28.77
C ILE A 16 -0.93 -2.61 29.92
N THR A 17 -2.25 -2.61 29.92
CA THR A 17 -3.09 -3.34 30.88
C THR A 17 -3.80 -4.49 30.19
N ILE A 18 -3.68 -5.70 30.73
CA ILE A 18 -4.36 -6.92 30.26
C ILE A 18 -5.36 -7.34 31.33
N GLU A 19 -6.67 -7.27 31.02
CA GLU A 19 -7.76 -7.61 31.97
C GLU A 19 -8.53 -8.82 31.44
N THR A 20 -8.78 -9.83 32.27
CA THR A 20 -9.62 -10.98 31.96
C THR A 20 -10.69 -11.25 33.01
N GLY A 21 -11.67 -12.13 32.75
CA GLY A 21 -12.71 -12.55 33.66
C GLY A 21 -13.91 -11.61 33.76
N LYS A 22 -13.95 -10.49 33.05
CA LYS A 22 -15.03 -9.50 33.08
C LYS A 22 -15.97 -9.58 31.89
N LEU A 23 -15.46 -9.68 30.68
CA LEU A 23 -16.20 -9.65 29.42
C LEU A 23 -16.17 -10.99 28.70
N ALA A 24 -17.10 -11.20 27.76
CA ALA A 24 -17.13 -12.31 26.82
C ALA A 24 -16.96 -13.72 27.47
N LYS A 25 -17.65 -14.01 28.55
CA LYS A 25 -17.48 -15.21 29.37
C LYS A 25 -17.92 -16.52 28.73
N GLN A 26 -18.48 -16.48 27.54
CA GLN A 26 -18.85 -17.69 26.76
C GLN A 26 -17.74 -18.12 25.81
N ALA A 27 -16.75 -17.27 25.57
CA ALA A 27 -15.55 -17.65 24.83
C ALA A 27 -14.65 -18.53 25.73
N ASP A 28 -13.83 -19.41 25.11
CA ASP A 28 -12.85 -20.22 25.83
C ASP A 28 -11.78 -19.34 26.50
N GLY A 29 -11.42 -18.24 25.87
CA GLY A 29 -10.57 -17.18 26.44
C GLY A 29 -10.99 -15.81 25.96
N ALA A 30 -10.90 -14.79 26.85
CA ALA A 30 -11.21 -13.41 26.52
C ALA A 30 -10.38 -12.44 27.35
N VAL A 31 -9.79 -11.46 26.70
CA VAL A 31 -9.05 -10.37 27.35
C VAL A 31 -9.42 -9.01 26.79
N MET A 32 -9.46 -8.00 27.64
CA MET A 32 -9.46 -6.60 27.26
C MET A 32 -8.03 -6.07 27.45
N LEU A 33 -7.40 -5.67 26.35
CA LEU A 33 -6.08 -5.04 26.36
C LEU A 33 -6.23 -3.54 26.18
N ARG A 34 -5.46 -2.78 26.95
CA ARG A 34 -5.50 -1.31 26.93
C ARG A 34 -4.10 -0.72 26.94
N LEU A 35 -3.86 0.26 26.05
CA LEU A 35 -2.73 1.19 26.11
C LEU A 35 -3.28 2.60 25.90
N GLY A 36 -3.12 3.48 26.89
CA GLY A 36 -3.73 4.80 26.84
C GLY A 36 -5.24 4.74 26.70
N ASN A 37 -5.78 5.31 25.61
CA ASN A 37 -7.19 5.23 25.23
C ASN A 37 -7.48 4.16 24.15
N THR A 38 -6.46 3.48 23.65
CA THR A 38 -6.62 2.36 22.72
C THR A 38 -6.99 1.10 23.48
N MET A 39 -8.14 0.48 23.15
CA MET A 39 -8.66 -0.71 23.80
C MET A 39 -9.10 -1.76 22.80
N LEU A 40 -8.54 -2.96 22.92
CA LEU A 40 -8.84 -4.13 22.11
C LEU A 40 -9.48 -5.23 22.96
N LEU A 41 -10.61 -5.76 22.51
CA LEU A 41 -11.16 -7.01 23.03
C LEU A 41 -10.71 -8.15 22.12
N ALA A 42 -9.94 -9.09 22.66
CA ALA A 42 -9.62 -10.34 22.00
C ALA A 42 -10.38 -11.49 22.64
N THR A 43 -10.95 -12.35 21.78
CA THR A 43 -11.65 -13.58 22.19
C THR A 43 -11.16 -14.74 21.37
N VAL A 44 -11.13 -15.92 21.97
CA VAL A 44 -10.80 -17.16 21.29
C VAL A 44 -11.85 -18.24 21.62
N CYS A 45 -12.24 -18.97 20.59
CA CYS A 45 -13.11 -20.14 20.69
C CYS A 45 -12.54 -21.28 19.85
N ALA A 46 -12.58 -22.49 20.35
CA ALA A 46 -12.19 -23.68 19.61
C ALA A 46 -13.29 -24.74 19.61
N ALA A 47 -13.42 -25.46 18.50
CA ALA A 47 -14.23 -26.66 18.45
C ALA A 47 -13.70 -27.68 19.45
N LYS A 48 -14.58 -28.55 19.97
CA LYS A 48 -14.18 -29.59 20.93
C LYS A 48 -13.34 -30.68 20.28
N ASP A 49 -13.73 -31.05 19.05
CA ASP A 49 -13.12 -32.12 18.28
C ASP A 49 -12.82 -31.64 16.86
N ALA A 50 -11.88 -32.31 16.19
CA ALA A 50 -11.60 -32.08 14.79
C ALA A 50 -12.73 -32.64 13.89
N VAL A 51 -12.94 -32.00 12.74
CA VAL A 51 -13.82 -32.58 11.70
C VAL A 51 -13.12 -33.81 11.14
N PRO A 52 -13.82 -34.99 11.02
CA PRO A 52 -13.22 -36.18 10.47
C PRO A 52 -12.56 -35.95 9.11
N GLY A 53 -11.32 -36.43 8.94
CA GLY A 53 -10.54 -36.26 7.71
C GLY A 53 -9.79 -34.94 7.59
N THR A 54 -9.81 -34.07 8.61
CA THR A 54 -8.97 -32.86 8.65
C THR A 54 -7.55 -33.25 9.09
N ASP A 55 -6.57 -32.88 8.28
CA ASP A 55 -5.14 -33.18 8.46
C ASP A 55 -4.29 -31.90 8.71
N PHE A 56 -4.94 -30.78 8.97
CA PHE A 56 -4.31 -29.49 9.23
C PHE A 56 -5.04 -28.75 10.36
N MET A 57 -4.42 -27.71 10.90
CA MET A 57 -4.98 -26.84 11.93
C MET A 57 -5.78 -25.68 11.30
N PRO A 58 -7.14 -25.69 11.38
CA PRO A 58 -7.99 -24.65 10.80
C PRO A 58 -8.03 -23.42 11.74
N LEU A 59 -7.03 -22.55 11.64
CA LEU A 59 -7.01 -21.26 12.35
C LEU A 59 -7.65 -20.17 11.50
N GLN A 60 -8.57 -19.43 12.08
CA GLN A 60 -9.10 -18.21 11.50
C GLN A 60 -8.91 -17.06 12.49
N VAL A 61 -8.18 -16.04 12.04
CA VAL A 61 -7.98 -14.78 12.76
C VAL A 61 -8.79 -13.68 12.08
N GLU A 62 -9.57 -12.94 12.89
CA GLU A 62 -10.26 -11.73 12.47
C GLU A 62 -9.83 -10.55 13.33
N TYR A 63 -9.50 -9.44 12.68
CA TYR A 63 -9.25 -8.15 13.28
C TYR A 63 -10.22 -7.14 12.69
N LYS A 64 -10.89 -6.39 13.55
CA LYS A 64 -11.88 -5.39 13.13
C LYS A 64 -11.73 -4.09 13.89
N GLU A 65 -11.81 -3.00 13.17
CA GLU A 65 -11.90 -1.66 13.72
C GLU A 65 -13.33 -1.14 13.57
N LYS A 66 -13.87 -0.60 14.64
CA LYS A 66 -15.21 0.01 14.63
C LYS A 66 -15.09 1.52 14.58
N TYR A 67 -15.82 2.17 13.68
CA TYR A 67 -15.91 3.62 13.64
C TYR A 67 -16.39 4.22 14.98
N ALA A 68 -17.21 3.46 15.70
CA ALA A 68 -17.67 3.83 17.04
C ALA A 68 -16.51 3.98 18.05
N ALA A 69 -15.35 3.32 17.84
CA ALA A 69 -14.16 3.47 18.69
C ALA A 69 -13.63 4.92 18.73
N PHE A 70 -13.89 5.68 17.66
CA PHE A 70 -13.60 7.12 17.53
C PHE A 70 -14.82 8.02 17.65
N GLY A 71 -15.99 7.48 18.01
CA GLY A 71 -17.23 8.25 17.99
C GLY A 71 -17.66 8.73 16.61
N ARG A 72 -17.26 8.01 15.54
CA ARG A 72 -17.52 8.34 14.14
C ARG A 72 -18.55 7.42 13.51
N PHE A 73 -19.16 7.88 12.41
CA PHE A 73 -20.02 7.05 11.56
C PHE A 73 -19.22 6.49 10.39
N PRO A 74 -19.47 5.22 10.00
CA PRO A 74 -18.92 4.69 8.76
C PRO A 74 -19.36 5.52 7.56
N GLY A 75 -18.51 5.63 6.56
CA GLY A 75 -18.85 6.15 5.24
C GLY A 75 -19.89 5.27 4.51
N GLY A 76 -20.21 5.62 3.29
CA GLY A 76 -21.13 4.88 2.44
C GLY A 76 -22.61 5.05 2.81
N PHE A 77 -23.49 4.43 2.00
CA PHE A 77 -24.93 4.63 2.07
C PHE A 77 -25.57 4.00 3.32
N THR A 78 -25.16 2.80 3.68
CA THR A 78 -25.76 2.04 4.80
C THR A 78 -25.31 2.53 6.18
N ARG A 79 -24.26 3.35 6.27
CA ARG A 79 -23.67 3.81 7.53
C ARG A 79 -23.33 2.67 8.49
N ARG A 80 -22.87 1.56 7.95
CA ARG A 80 -22.48 0.35 8.66
C ARG A 80 -21.13 -0.15 8.16
N GLU A 81 -20.33 -0.74 9.04
CA GLU A 81 -19.10 -1.45 8.68
C GLU A 81 -19.40 -2.53 7.64
N GLY A 82 -18.64 -2.52 6.54
CA GLY A 82 -18.83 -3.43 5.41
C GLY A 82 -17.80 -4.56 5.41
N LYS A 83 -17.16 -4.75 4.25
CA LYS A 83 -16.02 -5.67 4.12
C LYS A 83 -14.84 -5.13 4.91
N ALA A 84 -13.99 -6.06 5.37
CA ALA A 84 -12.72 -5.71 5.99
C ALA A 84 -11.86 -4.86 5.03
N SER A 85 -11.24 -3.83 5.56
CA SER A 85 -10.25 -3.02 4.83
C SER A 85 -8.98 -3.82 4.57
N ASP A 86 -8.14 -3.37 3.63
CA ASP A 86 -6.84 -3.99 3.39
C ASP A 86 -5.99 -3.97 4.67
N TYR A 87 -6.06 -2.88 5.45
CA TYR A 87 -5.35 -2.74 6.73
C TYR A 87 -5.81 -3.79 7.76
N GLU A 88 -7.11 -4.00 7.92
CA GLU A 88 -7.66 -5.05 8.80
C GLU A 88 -7.22 -6.45 8.35
N ILE A 89 -7.21 -6.70 7.04
CA ILE A 89 -6.75 -7.99 6.47
C ILE A 89 -5.25 -8.20 6.72
N LEU A 90 -4.44 -7.16 6.57
CA LEU A 90 -3.00 -7.24 6.84
C LEU A 90 -2.71 -7.51 8.32
N THR A 91 -3.42 -6.85 9.24
CA THR A 91 -3.32 -7.11 10.67
C THR A 91 -3.73 -8.54 11.02
N CYS A 92 -4.85 -9.05 10.43
CA CYS A 92 -5.22 -10.46 10.58
C CYS A 92 -4.08 -11.40 10.18
N ARG A 93 -3.39 -11.11 9.08
CA ARG A 93 -2.29 -11.93 8.56
C ARG A 93 -1.06 -11.92 9.46
N LEU A 94 -0.71 -10.76 10.03
CA LEU A 94 0.39 -10.66 10.99
C LEU A 94 0.12 -11.57 12.20
N VAL A 95 -1.06 -11.45 12.80
CA VAL A 95 -1.45 -12.26 13.97
C VAL A 95 -1.56 -13.76 13.63
N ASP A 96 -2.15 -14.13 12.48
CA ASP A 96 -2.24 -15.54 12.05
C ASP A 96 -0.85 -16.19 11.92
N ARG A 97 0.08 -15.50 11.24
CA ARG A 97 1.44 -15.98 11.02
C ARG A 97 2.24 -16.10 12.32
N ALA A 98 1.98 -15.23 13.27
CA ALA A 98 2.60 -15.27 14.58
C ALA A 98 2.08 -16.42 15.45
N LEU A 99 0.78 -16.69 15.43
CA LEU A 99 0.14 -17.70 16.27
C LEU A 99 0.20 -19.11 15.70
N ARG A 100 0.01 -19.26 14.40
CA ARG A 100 -0.14 -20.57 13.73
C ARG A 100 0.97 -21.57 14.03
N PRO A 101 2.27 -21.21 13.98
CA PRO A 101 3.35 -22.15 14.24
C PRO A 101 3.42 -22.68 15.67
N LEU A 102 2.68 -22.10 16.61
CA LEU A 102 2.69 -22.46 18.03
C LEU A 102 1.56 -23.40 18.43
N PHE A 103 0.67 -23.74 17.50
CA PHE A 103 -0.27 -24.81 17.72
C PHE A 103 0.41 -26.15 17.44
N PRO A 104 0.12 -27.21 18.22
CA PRO A 104 0.68 -28.53 17.95
C PRO A 104 0.27 -29.04 16.56
N ASP A 105 1.18 -29.65 15.82
CA ASP A 105 0.95 -30.16 14.46
C ASP A 105 -0.22 -31.17 14.39
N ASN A 106 -0.42 -31.92 15.48
CA ASN A 106 -1.50 -32.92 15.62
C ASN A 106 -2.81 -32.34 16.21
N TYR A 107 -2.95 -31.01 16.31
CA TYR A 107 -4.17 -30.35 16.76
C TYR A 107 -4.98 -29.85 15.55
N HIS A 108 -6.09 -30.49 15.24
CA HIS A 108 -6.87 -30.24 14.01
C HIS A 108 -8.27 -29.66 14.27
N ALA A 109 -8.60 -29.24 15.49
CA ALA A 109 -9.88 -28.59 15.77
C ALA A 109 -9.87 -27.13 15.24
N GLU A 110 -11.03 -26.66 14.77
CA GLU A 110 -11.19 -25.28 14.32
C GLU A 110 -10.96 -24.29 15.48
N VAL A 111 -10.17 -23.25 15.24
CA VAL A 111 -9.91 -22.17 16.19
C VAL A 111 -10.22 -20.82 15.56
N TYR A 112 -11.05 -20.04 16.25
CA TYR A 112 -11.40 -18.68 15.86
C TYR A 112 -10.85 -17.68 16.88
N VAL A 113 -9.98 -16.80 16.40
CA VAL A 113 -9.45 -15.66 17.16
C VAL A 113 -10.09 -14.40 16.63
N ASN A 114 -10.78 -13.65 17.48
CA ASN A 114 -11.45 -12.42 17.07
C ASN A 114 -10.95 -11.24 17.91
N ILE A 115 -10.43 -10.22 17.28
CA ILE A 115 -9.85 -9.02 17.88
C ILE A 115 -10.63 -7.82 17.40
N VAL A 116 -11.16 -7.02 18.32
CA VAL A 116 -11.99 -5.85 17.95
C VAL A 116 -11.52 -4.61 18.68
N LEU A 117 -11.28 -3.55 17.93
CA LEU A 117 -10.99 -2.22 18.46
C LEU A 117 -12.30 -1.57 18.95
N PHE A 118 -12.38 -1.29 20.26
CA PHE A 118 -13.54 -0.66 20.89
C PHE A 118 -13.32 0.79 21.33
N SER A 119 -12.07 1.22 21.46
CA SER A 119 -11.72 2.61 21.80
C SER A 119 -10.37 2.96 21.19
N ALA A 120 -10.24 4.16 20.64
CA ALA A 120 -8.97 4.74 20.21
C ALA A 120 -9.07 6.27 20.13
N ASP A 121 -7.93 6.95 20.22
CA ASP A 121 -7.82 8.41 20.11
C ASP A 121 -6.84 8.87 19.01
N GLY A 122 -6.26 7.93 18.25
CA GLY A 122 -5.30 8.21 17.20
C GLY A 122 -3.87 8.44 17.70
N VAL A 123 -3.57 8.12 18.96
CA VAL A 123 -2.21 8.22 19.52
C VAL A 123 -1.48 6.89 19.40
N ASP A 124 -2.00 5.83 20.03
CA ASP A 124 -1.39 4.51 20.06
C ASP A 124 -1.95 3.62 18.93
N MET A 125 -1.07 2.89 18.27
CA MET A 125 -1.42 2.03 17.14
C MET A 125 -2.02 0.70 17.60
N PRO A 126 -3.27 0.38 17.25
CA PRO A 126 -3.93 -0.83 17.73
C PRO A 126 -3.38 -2.12 17.11
N ASP A 127 -2.88 -2.08 15.86
CA ASP A 127 -2.30 -3.24 15.18
C ASP A 127 -1.06 -3.78 15.91
N ALA A 128 -0.23 -2.89 16.48
CA ALA A 128 0.93 -3.26 17.28
C ALA A 128 0.57 -4.01 18.60
N LEU A 129 -0.69 -4.00 18.99
CA LEU A 129 -1.20 -4.63 20.20
C LEU A 129 -2.03 -5.89 19.91
N ALA A 130 -2.38 -6.12 18.64
CA ALA A 130 -3.30 -7.18 18.23
C ALA A 130 -2.75 -8.59 18.53
N GLY A 131 -1.47 -8.84 18.24
CA GLY A 131 -0.81 -10.10 18.52
C GLY A 131 -0.73 -10.42 20.00
N LEU A 132 -0.40 -9.43 20.85
CA LEU A 132 -0.40 -9.57 22.30
C LEU A 132 -1.81 -9.87 22.84
N ALA A 133 -2.82 -9.17 22.35
CA ALA A 133 -4.21 -9.37 22.77
C ALA A 133 -4.71 -10.79 22.42
N ALA A 134 -4.41 -11.26 21.21
CA ALA A 134 -4.76 -12.60 20.74
C ALA A 134 -4.05 -13.69 21.54
N SER A 135 -2.74 -13.54 21.77
CA SER A 135 -1.95 -14.48 22.55
C SER A 135 -2.44 -14.54 24.01
N ALA A 136 -2.73 -13.39 24.61
CA ALA A 136 -3.25 -13.34 25.98
C ALA A 136 -4.63 -14.02 26.09
N ALA A 137 -5.50 -13.92 25.07
CA ALA A 137 -6.77 -14.65 25.05
C ALA A 137 -6.55 -16.17 24.97
N LEU A 138 -5.58 -16.64 24.18
CA LEU A 138 -5.16 -18.05 24.16
C LEU A 138 -4.54 -18.48 25.48
N ALA A 139 -3.73 -17.65 26.10
CA ALA A 139 -3.06 -17.91 27.36
C ALA A 139 -4.08 -18.21 28.49
N VAL A 140 -5.17 -17.42 28.57
CA VAL A 140 -6.23 -17.59 29.60
C VAL A 140 -7.28 -18.64 29.21
N SER A 141 -7.13 -19.34 28.08
CA SER A 141 -7.96 -20.46 27.66
C SER A 141 -7.29 -21.81 27.97
N ASP A 142 -8.03 -22.89 27.84
CA ASP A 142 -7.52 -24.26 27.92
C ASP A 142 -7.13 -24.83 26.55
N ILE A 143 -7.19 -24.04 25.48
CA ILE A 143 -6.82 -24.44 24.13
C ILE A 143 -5.33 -24.80 24.07
N PRO A 144 -4.92 -25.92 23.43
CA PRO A 144 -3.52 -26.29 23.23
C PRO A 144 -2.78 -25.24 22.41
N PHE A 145 -1.79 -24.61 23.03
CA PHE A 145 -1.03 -23.52 22.41
C PHE A 145 0.36 -23.44 23.06
N GLY A 146 1.42 -23.52 22.23
CA GLY A 146 2.82 -23.51 22.66
C GLY A 146 3.41 -22.13 22.96
N GLY A 147 2.57 -21.08 23.02
CA GLY A 147 2.98 -19.74 23.46
C GLY A 147 3.16 -19.62 24.97
N PRO A 148 3.23 -18.37 25.49
CA PRO A 148 2.75 -17.13 24.88
C PRO A 148 3.70 -16.52 23.86
N ILE A 149 3.12 -15.69 23.00
CA ILE A 149 3.86 -14.80 22.13
C ILE A 149 3.45 -13.34 22.39
N SER A 150 4.20 -12.42 21.85
CA SER A 150 3.74 -11.05 21.64
C SER A 150 4.22 -10.52 20.29
N GLU A 151 3.62 -9.44 19.89
CA GLU A 151 3.95 -8.65 18.73
C GLU A 151 4.21 -7.21 19.18
N VAL A 152 5.26 -6.59 18.64
CA VAL A 152 5.55 -5.17 18.86
C VAL A 152 5.95 -4.53 17.53
N ARG A 153 5.63 -3.24 17.40
CA ARG A 153 6.15 -2.40 16.34
C ARG A 153 7.46 -1.76 16.80
N VAL A 154 8.47 -1.74 15.93
CA VAL A 154 9.71 -1.01 16.16
C VAL A 154 9.92 -0.03 15.03
N ALA A 155 10.06 1.24 15.37
CA ALA A 155 10.47 2.29 14.45
C ALA A 155 11.93 2.71 14.74
N ARG A 156 12.64 3.14 13.70
CA ARG A 156 13.90 3.86 13.87
C ARG A 156 13.71 5.33 13.52
N ILE A 157 13.99 6.21 14.48
CA ILE A 157 13.78 7.65 14.37
C ILE A 157 15.08 8.33 14.76
N ASN A 158 15.69 9.09 13.84
CA ASN A 158 16.98 9.74 14.05
C ASN A 158 18.10 8.79 14.53
N GLY A 159 18.05 7.52 14.08
CA GLY A 159 19.00 6.48 14.45
C GLY A 159 18.71 5.74 15.76
N GLU A 160 17.67 6.12 16.51
CA GLU A 160 17.25 5.47 17.74
C GLU A 160 16.03 4.56 17.51
N PHE A 161 15.99 3.40 18.20
CA PHE A 161 14.88 2.46 18.12
C PHE A 161 13.80 2.80 19.15
N VAL A 162 12.55 2.88 18.69
CA VAL A 162 11.37 3.14 19.51
C VAL A 162 10.42 1.97 19.41
N VAL A 163 10.06 1.37 20.55
CA VAL A 163 9.09 0.27 20.63
C VAL A 163 7.69 0.84 20.78
N ASN A 164 6.76 0.33 19.96
CA ASN A 164 5.38 0.79 19.87
C ASN A 164 5.27 2.32 19.75
N PRO A 165 5.85 2.91 18.66
CA PRO A 165 5.79 4.34 18.43
C PRO A 165 4.34 4.80 18.32
N THR A 166 4.10 6.08 18.61
CA THR A 166 2.83 6.73 18.30
C THR A 166 2.72 7.00 16.78
N PHE A 167 1.51 7.28 16.30
CA PHE A 167 1.30 7.68 14.89
C PHE A 167 2.20 8.86 14.48
N ALA A 168 2.27 9.89 15.32
CA ALA A 168 3.10 11.07 15.03
C ALA A 168 4.61 10.75 14.95
N GLN A 169 5.10 9.85 15.81
CA GLN A 169 6.49 9.42 15.77
C GLN A 169 6.81 8.60 14.51
N LEU A 170 5.85 7.82 14.02
CA LEU A 170 6.05 6.97 12.85
C LEU A 170 6.25 7.77 11.56
N GLU A 171 5.70 8.98 11.45
CA GLU A 171 5.90 9.85 10.29
C GLU A 171 7.38 10.23 10.05
N GLU A 172 8.16 10.33 11.13
CA GLU A 172 9.59 10.66 11.08
C GLU A 172 10.50 9.44 10.89
N ALA A 173 9.94 8.22 10.95
CA ALA A 173 10.72 7.00 10.92
C ALA A 173 11.33 6.70 9.53
N ASP A 174 12.53 6.14 9.55
CA ASP A 174 13.18 5.55 8.38
C ASP A 174 13.11 4.01 8.36
N MET A 175 12.62 3.41 9.46
CA MET A 175 12.28 2.00 9.58
C MET A 175 10.97 1.86 10.36
N ASP A 176 10.09 1.01 9.88
CA ASP A 176 8.84 0.59 10.51
C ASP A 176 8.68 -0.91 10.33
N ILE A 177 8.88 -1.68 11.39
CA ILE A 177 8.77 -3.14 11.37
C ILE A 177 7.86 -3.65 12.49
N MET A 178 7.09 -4.69 12.17
CA MET A 178 6.38 -5.52 13.13
C MET A 178 7.20 -6.78 13.39
N VAL A 179 7.40 -7.11 14.64
CA VAL A 179 8.12 -8.31 15.07
C VAL A 179 7.26 -9.09 16.04
N ALA A 180 7.07 -10.38 15.77
CA ALA A 180 6.44 -11.31 16.71
C ALA A 180 7.48 -12.34 17.19
N ALA A 181 7.42 -12.64 18.48
CA ALA A 181 8.33 -13.59 19.10
C ALA A 181 7.68 -14.29 20.30
N THR A 182 8.15 -15.50 20.60
CA THR A 182 7.99 -16.13 21.91
C THR A 182 8.99 -15.55 22.91
N TYR A 183 9.02 -16.06 24.11
CA TYR A 183 10.06 -15.68 25.08
C TYR A 183 11.47 -15.97 24.54
N ASP A 184 11.66 -17.08 23.82
CA ASP A 184 12.96 -17.58 23.39
C ASP A 184 13.29 -17.22 21.93
N ASN A 185 12.27 -17.13 21.05
CA ASN A 185 12.50 -17.17 19.61
C ASN A 185 11.68 -16.12 18.84
N ILE A 186 12.33 -15.47 17.85
CA ILE A 186 11.65 -14.64 16.85
C ILE A 186 10.88 -15.57 15.91
N MET A 187 9.61 -15.25 15.64
CA MET A 187 8.71 -16.04 14.81
C MET A 187 8.33 -15.36 13.50
N MET A 188 8.16 -14.05 13.50
CA MET A 188 7.73 -13.28 12.34
C MET A 188 8.33 -11.87 12.37
N VAL A 189 8.74 -11.39 11.20
CA VAL A 189 9.14 -9.99 10.98
C VAL A 189 8.50 -9.51 9.68
N GLU A 190 7.90 -8.34 9.68
CA GLU A 190 7.40 -7.69 8.46
C GLU A 190 7.48 -6.18 8.59
N GLY A 191 7.94 -5.49 7.52
CA GLY A 191 7.94 -4.04 7.54
C GLY A 191 8.58 -3.40 6.33
N GLU A 192 8.67 -2.08 6.41
CA GLU A 192 9.25 -1.22 5.38
C GLU A 192 10.34 -0.32 5.96
N MET A 193 11.25 0.09 5.11
CA MET A 193 12.35 0.95 5.52
C MET A 193 12.90 1.78 4.36
N LYS A 194 13.64 2.83 4.69
CA LYS A 194 14.24 3.75 3.73
C LYS A 194 15.72 3.44 3.58
N GLU A 195 16.04 2.35 2.85
CA GLU A 195 17.40 1.91 2.54
C GLU A 195 18.26 1.67 3.80
N VAL A 196 17.72 0.91 4.74
CA VAL A 196 18.37 0.58 6.02
C VAL A 196 19.33 -0.59 5.83
N SER A 197 20.41 -0.62 6.62
CA SER A 197 21.40 -1.71 6.57
C SER A 197 20.85 -3.02 7.16
N GLU A 198 21.43 -4.15 6.75
CA GLU A 198 21.14 -5.47 7.28
C GLU A 198 21.40 -5.54 8.79
N ASN A 199 22.46 -4.85 9.26
CA ASN A 199 22.81 -4.82 10.68
C ASN A 199 21.79 -4.02 11.51
N ASP A 200 21.32 -2.87 11.01
CA ASP A 200 20.28 -2.09 11.71
C ASP A 200 18.97 -2.87 11.82
N LEU A 201 18.60 -3.63 10.77
CA LEU A 201 17.43 -4.49 10.82
C LEU A 201 17.59 -5.58 11.90
N LEU A 202 18.77 -6.21 11.98
CA LEU A 202 19.05 -7.22 13.01
C LEU A 202 19.01 -6.63 14.42
N GLU A 203 19.56 -5.43 14.64
CA GLU A 203 19.48 -4.75 15.93
C GLU A 203 18.05 -4.37 16.30
N ALA A 204 17.21 -3.90 15.34
CA ALA A 204 15.79 -3.64 15.57
C ALA A 204 15.04 -4.90 16.02
N MET A 205 15.33 -6.06 15.41
CA MET A 205 14.77 -7.36 15.81
C MET A 205 15.16 -7.75 17.24
N LYS A 206 16.41 -7.49 17.66
CA LYS A 206 16.87 -7.73 19.04
C LYS A 206 16.14 -6.82 20.03
N VAL A 207 16.00 -5.53 19.72
CA VAL A 207 15.25 -4.57 20.55
C VAL A 207 13.79 -5.01 20.71
N ALA A 208 13.14 -5.42 19.62
CA ALA A 208 11.79 -5.96 19.65
C ALA A 208 11.68 -7.19 20.56
N HIS A 209 12.60 -8.14 20.41
CA HIS A 209 12.59 -9.39 21.19
C HIS A 209 12.71 -9.14 22.70
N GLU A 210 13.62 -8.23 23.13
CA GLU A 210 13.73 -7.87 24.55
C GLU A 210 12.42 -7.26 25.10
N ALA A 211 11.72 -6.43 24.33
CA ALA A 211 10.40 -5.91 24.72
C ALA A 211 9.37 -7.03 24.82
N ILE A 212 9.35 -7.95 23.85
CA ILE A 212 8.42 -9.08 23.79
C ILE A 212 8.59 -10.03 24.96
N LYS A 213 9.82 -10.27 25.42
CA LYS A 213 10.08 -11.11 26.62
C LYS A 213 9.33 -10.64 27.86
N VAL A 214 9.22 -9.31 28.03
CA VAL A 214 8.47 -8.73 29.15
C VAL A 214 6.97 -9.02 29.01
N HIS A 215 6.44 -8.93 27.78
CA HIS A 215 5.06 -9.24 27.48
C HIS A 215 4.75 -10.75 27.68
N CYS A 216 5.63 -11.62 27.25
CA CYS A 216 5.47 -13.07 27.45
C CYS A 216 5.48 -13.44 28.94
N LYS A 217 6.39 -12.85 29.72
CA LYS A 217 6.45 -13.08 31.16
C LYS A 217 5.14 -12.68 31.85
N ALA A 218 4.59 -11.51 31.52
CA ALA A 218 3.33 -11.05 32.07
C ALA A 218 2.16 -12.01 31.73
N GLN A 219 2.15 -12.60 30.53
CA GLN A 219 1.16 -13.59 30.12
C GLN A 219 1.34 -14.92 30.87
N MET A 220 2.58 -15.38 31.09
CA MET A 220 2.85 -16.58 31.91
C MET A 220 2.35 -16.41 33.34
N GLU A 221 2.61 -15.26 33.97
CA GLU A 221 2.08 -14.91 35.28
C GLU A 221 0.54 -14.85 35.29
N LEU A 222 -0.07 -14.36 34.19
CA LEU A 222 -1.54 -14.32 34.05
C LEU A 222 -2.12 -15.75 33.94
N MET A 223 -1.47 -16.68 33.21
CA MET A 223 -1.87 -18.08 33.12
C MET A 223 -1.87 -18.77 34.49
N GLU A 224 -0.82 -18.53 35.29
CA GLU A 224 -0.71 -19.07 36.67
C GLU A 224 -1.84 -18.56 37.54
N GLU A 225 -2.11 -17.25 37.52
CA GLU A 225 -3.12 -16.61 38.35
C GLU A 225 -4.57 -17.01 38.00
N VAL A 226 -4.83 -17.22 36.69
CA VAL A 226 -6.12 -17.70 36.17
C VAL A 226 -6.27 -19.21 36.33
N GLY A 227 -5.14 -19.96 36.38
CA GLY A 227 -5.14 -21.42 36.53
C GLY A 227 -5.28 -22.15 35.20
N THR A 228 -4.78 -21.57 34.07
CA THR A 228 -4.89 -22.12 32.72
C THR A 228 -3.57 -22.65 32.18
N THR A 229 -2.62 -22.98 33.05
CA THR A 229 -1.34 -23.58 32.70
C THR A 229 -1.48 -24.99 32.13
N VAL A 230 -2.54 -25.71 32.53
CA VAL A 230 -2.87 -27.03 31.97
C VAL A 230 -3.88 -26.84 30.85
N LYS A 231 -3.50 -27.29 29.65
CA LYS A 231 -4.35 -27.21 28.46
C LYS A 231 -5.18 -28.49 28.34
N ARG A 232 -6.30 -28.40 27.55
CA ARG A 232 -7.20 -29.55 27.32
C ARG A 232 -6.47 -30.70 26.64
N GLU A 233 -6.83 -31.91 27.02
CA GLU A 233 -6.39 -33.14 26.33
C GLU A 233 -7.18 -33.32 25.02
N TYR A 234 -6.53 -33.83 24.00
CA TYR A 234 -7.13 -34.11 22.70
C TYR A 234 -6.45 -35.30 22.04
N CYS A 235 -7.14 -35.93 21.08
CA CYS A 235 -6.60 -36.96 20.22
C CYS A 235 -7.22 -36.79 18.83
N HIS A 236 -6.53 -36.05 17.96
CA HIS A 236 -7.00 -35.77 16.60
C HIS A 236 -6.28 -36.60 15.53
N GLU A 237 -5.28 -37.38 15.92
CA GLU A 237 -4.57 -38.28 15.02
C GLU A 237 -4.52 -39.71 15.57
N VAL A 238 -4.73 -40.63 14.68
CA VAL A 238 -4.40 -42.04 14.89
C VAL A 238 -3.05 -42.29 14.25
N ASN A 239 -2.12 -42.93 14.96
CA ASN A 239 -0.81 -43.27 14.47
C ASN A 239 -0.63 -44.79 14.42
N ASP A 240 0.01 -45.25 13.34
CA ASP A 240 0.43 -46.62 13.14
C ASP A 240 1.96 -46.62 12.91
N GLU A 241 2.72 -46.83 13.98
CA GLU A 241 4.18 -46.77 13.95
C GLU A 241 4.80 -47.90 13.13
N GLU A 242 4.13 -49.08 13.02
CA GLU A 242 4.58 -50.18 12.18
C GLU A 242 4.44 -49.80 10.70
N LEU A 243 3.30 -49.25 10.29
CA LEU A 243 3.08 -48.74 8.94
C LEU A 243 4.03 -47.63 8.61
N ARG A 244 4.28 -46.70 9.54
CA ARG A 244 5.25 -45.60 9.37
C ARG A 244 6.65 -46.14 9.07
N ALA A 245 7.12 -47.14 9.82
CA ALA A 245 8.39 -47.78 9.59
C ALA A 245 8.45 -48.48 8.22
N GLN A 246 7.38 -49.17 7.80
CA GLN A 246 7.29 -49.81 6.50
C GLN A 246 7.37 -48.82 5.36
N VAL A 247 6.63 -47.68 5.43
CA VAL A 247 6.66 -46.61 4.42
C VAL A 247 8.08 -46.06 4.31
N ARG A 248 8.73 -45.76 5.45
CA ARG A 248 10.08 -45.22 5.46
C ARG A 248 11.11 -46.18 4.87
N GLU A 249 11.08 -47.45 5.24
CA GLU A 249 12.01 -48.45 4.74
C GLU A 249 11.87 -48.67 3.22
N ALA A 250 10.64 -48.71 2.72
CA ALA A 250 10.37 -48.96 1.30
C ALA A 250 10.62 -47.73 0.41
N CYS A 251 10.36 -46.53 0.91
CA CYS A 251 10.31 -45.32 0.07
C CYS A 251 11.53 -44.39 0.22
N TYR A 252 12.19 -44.34 1.39
CA TYR A 252 13.21 -43.33 1.67
C TYR A 252 14.37 -43.30 0.66
N ALA A 253 14.96 -44.43 0.34
CA ALA A 253 16.08 -44.49 -0.59
C ALA A 253 15.71 -44.02 -2.01
N LYS A 254 14.49 -44.31 -2.43
CA LYS A 254 13.94 -43.87 -3.74
C LYS A 254 13.67 -42.38 -3.71
N ALA A 255 13.02 -41.88 -2.67
CA ALA A 255 12.75 -40.43 -2.48
C ALA A 255 14.05 -39.63 -2.43
N TYR A 256 15.08 -40.11 -1.70
CA TYR A 256 16.39 -39.52 -1.67
C TYR A 256 17.06 -39.46 -3.07
N ALA A 257 16.94 -40.54 -3.86
CA ALA A 257 17.44 -40.55 -5.23
C ALA A 257 16.76 -39.53 -6.14
N VAL A 258 15.45 -39.32 -5.98
CA VAL A 258 14.72 -38.25 -6.67
C VAL A 258 15.21 -36.87 -6.22
N ALA A 259 15.33 -36.62 -4.92
CA ALA A 259 15.84 -35.37 -4.37
C ALA A 259 17.27 -35.07 -4.86
N ALA A 260 18.15 -36.08 -4.90
CA ALA A 260 19.53 -35.96 -5.37
C ALA A 260 19.67 -35.91 -6.91
N SER A 261 18.62 -36.18 -7.68
CA SER A 261 18.67 -36.17 -9.15
C SER A 261 18.99 -34.79 -9.71
N GLY A 262 18.57 -33.72 -9.03
CA GLY A 262 18.74 -32.34 -9.48
C GLY A 262 17.89 -32.00 -10.70
N ASN A 263 16.72 -32.64 -10.82
CA ASN A 263 15.75 -32.33 -11.88
C ASN A 263 15.15 -30.93 -11.65
N ASN A 264 15.33 -30.01 -12.58
CA ASN A 264 14.80 -28.65 -12.51
C ASN A 264 13.34 -28.54 -12.96
N ASP A 265 12.77 -29.57 -13.59
CA ASP A 265 11.34 -29.60 -13.94
C ASP A 265 10.48 -29.94 -12.72
N LYS A 266 9.66 -28.97 -12.30
CA LYS A 266 8.74 -29.11 -11.16
C LYS A 266 7.75 -30.27 -11.34
N HIS A 267 7.14 -30.37 -12.53
CA HIS A 267 6.14 -31.43 -12.80
C HIS A 267 6.77 -32.79 -12.84
N GLY A 268 7.87 -32.96 -13.59
CA GLY A 268 8.58 -34.23 -13.67
C GLY A 268 9.14 -34.68 -12.32
N ARG A 269 9.55 -33.76 -11.45
CA ARG A 269 9.97 -34.05 -10.09
C ARG A 269 8.80 -34.50 -9.21
N GLY A 270 7.65 -33.79 -9.28
CA GLY A 270 6.44 -34.16 -8.57
C GLY A 270 5.91 -35.52 -9.00
N GLU A 271 5.88 -35.82 -10.30
CA GLU A 271 5.50 -37.15 -10.84
C GLU A 271 6.41 -38.29 -10.35
N ALA A 272 7.72 -38.00 -10.24
CA ALA A 272 8.67 -38.98 -9.73
C ALA A 272 8.47 -39.29 -8.24
N PHE A 273 8.15 -38.31 -7.40
CA PHE A 273 7.77 -38.55 -6.02
C PHE A 273 6.43 -39.27 -5.90
N GLU A 274 5.43 -38.86 -6.66
CA GLU A 274 4.11 -39.52 -6.66
C GLU A 274 4.19 -40.99 -7.08
N ALA A 275 5.00 -41.29 -8.09
CA ALA A 275 5.20 -42.68 -8.56
C ALA A 275 5.74 -43.60 -7.46
N ILE A 276 6.59 -43.12 -6.54
CA ILE A 276 7.10 -43.90 -5.42
C ILE A 276 5.99 -44.22 -4.44
N LYS A 277 5.13 -43.26 -4.14
CA LYS A 277 3.96 -43.41 -3.26
C LYS A 277 2.97 -44.42 -3.83
N GLU A 278 2.64 -44.30 -5.11
CA GLU A 278 1.72 -45.21 -5.80
C GLU A 278 2.28 -46.64 -5.91
N GLU A 279 3.58 -46.81 -6.15
CA GLU A 279 4.24 -48.11 -6.11
C GLU A 279 4.11 -48.79 -4.73
N PHE A 280 4.20 -48.00 -3.65
CA PHE A 280 4.01 -48.52 -2.30
C PHE A 280 2.53 -48.88 -2.05
N LYS A 281 1.60 -48.00 -2.43
CA LYS A 281 0.14 -48.24 -2.31
C LYS A 281 -0.35 -49.48 -3.09
N ALA A 282 0.28 -49.77 -4.23
CA ALA A 282 -0.07 -50.94 -5.05
C ALA A 282 0.13 -52.30 -4.36
N GLN A 283 0.76 -52.34 -3.18
CA GLN A 283 0.94 -53.56 -2.37
C GLN A 283 -0.28 -53.87 -1.50
N PHE A 284 -1.24 -52.95 -1.39
CA PHE A 284 -2.42 -53.04 -0.54
C PHE A 284 -3.67 -53.28 -1.39
N THR A 285 -4.66 -53.93 -0.79
CA THR A 285 -6.00 -54.07 -1.38
C THR A 285 -6.78 -52.76 -1.31
N GLU A 286 -7.87 -52.65 -2.11
CA GLU A 286 -8.74 -51.47 -2.05
C GLU A 286 -9.32 -51.23 -0.64
N GLU A 287 -9.72 -52.30 0.06
CA GLU A 287 -10.25 -52.24 1.42
C GLU A 287 -9.20 -51.77 2.43
N GLU A 288 -7.94 -52.20 2.30
CA GLU A 288 -6.83 -51.70 3.15
C GLU A 288 -6.48 -50.26 2.85
N LEU A 289 -6.61 -49.82 1.60
CA LEU A 289 -6.37 -48.42 1.22
C LEU A 289 -7.46 -47.47 1.72
N GLU A 290 -8.73 -47.95 1.79
CA GLU A 290 -9.78 -47.14 2.45
C GLU A 290 -9.46 -46.89 3.93
N GLU A 291 -8.82 -47.83 4.62
CA GLU A 291 -8.45 -47.69 6.05
C GLU A 291 -7.11 -46.95 6.24
N LYS A 292 -6.07 -47.31 5.45
CA LYS A 292 -4.69 -46.91 5.68
C LYS A 292 -4.17 -45.82 4.72
N GLY A 293 -4.89 -45.52 3.64
CA GLY A 293 -4.44 -44.68 2.57
C GLY A 293 -4.02 -43.27 3.04
N ALA A 294 -4.83 -42.63 3.90
CA ALA A 294 -4.51 -41.32 4.47
C ALA A 294 -3.26 -41.35 5.37
N LEU A 295 -3.04 -42.43 6.11
CA LEU A 295 -1.85 -42.64 6.93
C LEU A 295 -0.60 -42.82 6.04
N ILE A 296 -0.72 -43.59 4.95
CA ILE A 296 0.37 -43.77 3.98
C ILE A 296 0.75 -42.43 3.37
N ASP A 297 -0.23 -41.60 2.95
CA ASP A 297 0.03 -40.29 2.36
C ASP A 297 0.78 -39.38 3.34
N ARG A 298 0.36 -39.33 4.61
CA ARG A 298 1.00 -38.57 5.66
C ARG A 298 2.44 -39.03 5.94
N TYR A 299 2.64 -40.33 6.13
CA TYR A 299 3.98 -40.89 6.40
C TYR A 299 4.92 -40.77 5.20
N TYR A 300 4.39 -40.88 3.99
CA TYR A 300 5.16 -40.65 2.78
C TYR A 300 5.62 -39.19 2.64
N HIS A 301 4.73 -38.24 2.97
CA HIS A 301 5.09 -36.84 3.03
C HIS A 301 6.24 -36.57 4.00
N ASP A 302 6.25 -37.20 5.18
CA ASP A 302 7.35 -37.11 6.14
C ASP A 302 8.65 -37.67 5.56
N VAL A 303 8.57 -38.77 4.80
CA VAL A 303 9.73 -39.38 4.11
C VAL A 303 10.26 -38.47 3.00
N GLU A 304 9.41 -37.85 2.21
CA GLU A 304 9.80 -36.88 1.17
C GLU A 304 10.48 -35.68 1.80
N LYS A 305 9.90 -35.11 2.85
CA LYS A 305 10.47 -34.01 3.63
C LYS A 305 11.85 -34.36 4.18
N GLU A 306 11.99 -35.51 4.81
CA GLU A 306 13.28 -35.98 5.35
C GLU A 306 14.32 -36.15 4.23
N ALA A 307 13.97 -36.79 3.11
CA ALA A 307 14.85 -37.04 1.98
C ALA A 307 15.38 -35.74 1.37
N MET A 308 14.51 -34.77 1.13
CA MET A 308 14.86 -33.46 0.60
C MET A 308 15.81 -32.72 1.56
N ARG A 309 15.46 -32.65 2.86
CA ARG A 309 16.24 -31.94 3.88
C ARG A 309 17.62 -32.56 4.05
N ARG A 310 17.74 -33.88 4.08
CA ARG A 310 19.01 -34.61 4.17
C ARG A 310 19.88 -34.40 2.94
N CYS A 311 19.31 -34.43 1.74
CA CYS A 311 20.07 -34.16 0.52
C CYS A 311 20.72 -32.76 0.56
N ILE A 312 19.96 -31.74 0.97
CA ILE A 312 20.49 -30.37 1.09
C ILE A 312 21.55 -30.26 2.18
N LEU A 313 21.31 -30.85 3.36
CA LEU A 313 22.27 -30.76 4.48
C LEU A 313 23.54 -31.58 4.23
N ASP A 314 23.43 -32.77 3.66
CA ASP A 314 24.57 -33.71 3.57
C ASP A 314 25.39 -33.47 2.29
N GLU A 315 24.77 -33.19 1.17
CA GLU A 315 25.43 -33.00 -0.12
C GLU A 315 25.57 -31.53 -0.54
N GLY A 316 24.83 -30.59 0.10
CA GLY A 316 24.77 -29.20 -0.30
C GLY A 316 24.06 -29.01 -1.65
N LYS A 317 23.28 -29.98 -2.11
CA LYS A 317 22.60 -30.01 -3.39
C LYS A 317 21.10 -29.86 -3.19
N ARG A 318 20.50 -28.95 -3.94
CA ARG A 318 19.07 -28.66 -3.90
C ARG A 318 18.29 -29.54 -4.88
N LEU A 319 16.96 -29.55 -4.76
CA LEU A 319 16.07 -30.38 -5.59
C LEU A 319 16.25 -30.16 -7.10
N ASP A 320 16.57 -28.93 -7.51
CA ASP A 320 16.80 -28.55 -8.90
C ASP A 320 18.31 -28.60 -9.31
N GLY A 321 19.15 -29.16 -8.44
CA GLY A 321 20.59 -29.33 -8.66
C GLY A 321 21.45 -28.12 -8.33
N ARG A 322 20.87 -26.98 -7.98
CA ARG A 322 21.61 -25.78 -7.55
C ARG A 322 22.33 -26.00 -6.21
N LYS A 323 23.38 -25.19 -5.98
CA LYS A 323 23.96 -24.99 -4.66
C LYS A 323 23.10 -24.04 -3.82
N THR A 324 23.38 -23.97 -2.52
CA THR A 324 22.58 -23.18 -1.58
C THR A 324 22.54 -21.67 -1.87
N THR A 325 23.58 -21.13 -2.52
CA THR A 325 23.69 -19.69 -2.85
C THR A 325 23.31 -19.34 -4.28
N GLU A 326 23.03 -20.34 -5.13
CA GLU A 326 22.73 -20.12 -6.56
C GLU A 326 21.30 -19.65 -6.76
N ILE A 327 21.13 -18.72 -7.70
CA ILE A 327 19.87 -18.15 -8.13
C ILE A 327 19.48 -18.74 -9.50
N ARG A 328 18.22 -19.03 -9.70
CA ARG A 328 17.69 -19.53 -10.98
C ARG A 328 17.98 -18.55 -12.13
N PRO A 329 18.06 -19.01 -13.38
CA PRO A 329 18.23 -18.15 -14.54
C PRO A 329 17.15 -17.05 -14.57
N ILE A 330 17.56 -15.81 -14.86
CA ILE A 330 16.68 -14.64 -14.95
C ILE A 330 16.60 -14.17 -16.37
N TRP A 331 15.38 -13.93 -16.83
CA TRP A 331 15.07 -13.27 -18.09
C TRP A 331 14.11 -12.11 -17.85
N CYS A 332 14.40 -10.96 -18.46
CA CYS A 332 13.61 -9.74 -18.31
C CYS A 332 13.35 -9.11 -19.69
N GLU A 333 12.16 -8.50 -19.84
CA GLU A 333 11.82 -7.67 -21.00
C GLU A 333 11.02 -6.45 -20.54
N ALA A 334 11.50 -5.25 -20.85
CA ALA A 334 10.82 -4.00 -20.58
C ALA A 334 10.09 -3.50 -21.84
N GLY A 335 8.86 -2.96 -21.67
CA GLY A 335 8.07 -2.44 -22.78
C GLY A 335 7.34 -3.52 -23.61
N TYR A 336 7.09 -4.70 -23.02
CA TYR A 336 6.44 -5.83 -23.68
C TYR A 336 5.06 -5.51 -24.25
N LEU A 337 4.23 -4.78 -23.51
CA LEU A 337 2.87 -4.43 -23.91
C LEU A 337 2.80 -3.01 -24.49
N PRO A 338 2.15 -2.81 -25.66
CA PRO A 338 2.07 -1.48 -26.28
C PRO A 338 1.05 -0.54 -25.62
N GLY A 339 -0.01 -1.05 -25.01
CA GLY A 339 -1.12 -0.28 -24.48
C GLY A 339 -0.88 0.39 -23.12
N PRO A 340 -0.27 -0.26 -22.12
CA PRO A 340 0.04 0.36 -20.84
C PRO A 340 1.09 1.47 -20.96
N HIS A 341 1.12 2.39 -19.99
CA HIS A 341 2.12 3.47 -19.95
C HIS A 341 3.53 2.94 -19.68
N GLY A 342 3.64 1.83 -18.93
CA GLY A 342 4.84 1.02 -18.79
C GLY A 342 4.47 -0.45 -18.63
N SER A 343 5.37 -1.36 -19.03
CA SER A 343 5.15 -2.80 -18.84
C SER A 343 6.49 -3.54 -18.81
N ALA A 344 6.51 -4.66 -18.08
CA ALA A 344 7.66 -5.54 -18.07
C ALA A 344 7.25 -6.98 -17.80
N VAL A 345 8.05 -7.90 -18.33
CA VAL A 345 8.06 -9.32 -17.97
C VAL A 345 9.33 -9.57 -17.17
N PHE A 346 9.19 -10.23 -16.04
CA PHE A 346 10.31 -10.75 -15.25
C PHE A 346 10.11 -12.23 -15.03
N THR A 347 11.11 -13.03 -15.38
CA THR A 347 11.09 -14.48 -15.22
C THR A 347 12.32 -14.90 -14.43
N ARG A 348 12.12 -15.75 -13.42
CA ARG A 348 13.17 -16.36 -12.63
C ARG A 348 12.88 -17.87 -12.54
N GLY A 349 13.55 -18.67 -13.35
CA GLY A 349 13.21 -20.07 -13.55
C GLY A 349 11.74 -20.22 -13.93
N GLU A 350 10.99 -21.00 -13.16
CA GLU A 350 9.55 -21.27 -13.34
C GLU A 350 8.67 -20.28 -12.51
N THR A 351 9.10 -19.02 -12.38
CA THR A 351 8.30 -17.97 -11.73
C THR A 351 8.31 -16.73 -12.64
N GLN A 352 7.14 -16.31 -13.11
CA GLN A 352 7.00 -15.24 -14.08
C GLN A 352 5.93 -14.22 -13.66
N SER A 353 6.26 -12.95 -13.75
CA SER A 353 5.33 -11.83 -13.56
C SER A 353 5.28 -10.96 -14.82
N LEU A 354 4.08 -10.67 -15.29
CA LEU A 354 3.79 -9.61 -16.24
C LEU A 354 3.22 -8.41 -15.47
N THR A 355 3.95 -7.33 -15.46
CA THR A 355 3.58 -6.14 -14.67
C THR A 355 3.35 -4.94 -15.59
N THR A 356 2.30 -4.18 -15.29
CA THR A 356 1.91 -2.97 -16.02
C THR A 356 1.90 -1.75 -15.11
N VAL A 357 2.17 -0.58 -15.68
CA VAL A 357 2.09 0.71 -15.00
C VAL A 357 1.12 1.62 -15.75
N THR A 358 0.22 2.23 -14.98
CA THR A 358 -0.67 3.29 -15.45
C THR A 358 -0.37 4.55 -14.65
N LEU A 359 -0.18 5.66 -15.37
CA LEU A 359 0.00 6.99 -14.82
C LEU A 359 -1.34 7.72 -14.89
N GLY A 360 -1.78 8.25 -13.77
CA GLY A 360 -3.02 9.00 -13.64
C GLY A 360 -2.79 10.40 -13.09
N THR A 361 -3.88 11.11 -12.87
CA THR A 361 -3.93 12.45 -12.29
C THR A 361 -4.30 12.37 -10.81
N LYS A 362 -4.33 13.49 -10.11
CA LYS A 362 -4.83 13.59 -8.73
C LYS A 362 -6.25 13.03 -8.54
N ARG A 363 -7.09 13.03 -9.58
CA ARG A 363 -8.45 12.46 -9.53
C ARG A 363 -8.47 10.93 -9.44
N ASP A 364 -7.38 10.29 -9.81
CA ASP A 364 -7.23 8.83 -9.82
C ASP A 364 -6.65 8.31 -8.50
N GLU A 365 -6.33 9.19 -7.54
CA GLU A 365 -5.87 8.81 -6.21
C GLU A 365 -6.94 7.97 -5.49
N LYS A 366 -6.48 6.91 -4.81
CA LYS A 366 -7.37 6.08 -3.98
C LYS A 366 -7.76 6.86 -2.73
N ILE A 367 -9.06 7.03 -2.52
CA ILE A 367 -9.59 7.59 -1.27
C ILE A 367 -9.48 6.51 -0.19
N VAL A 368 -8.80 6.84 0.90
CA VAL A 368 -8.72 6.02 2.11
C VAL A 368 -9.67 6.62 3.14
N ASP A 369 -10.66 5.83 3.57
CA ASP A 369 -11.61 6.18 4.63
C ASP A 369 -11.70 5.01 5.61
N ASP A 370 -10.57 4.71 6.24
CA ASP A 370 -10.47 3.71 7.28
C ASP A 370 -10.70 4.33 8.67
N VAL A 371 -10.87 3.50 9.68
CA VAL A 371 -11.15 3.99 11.04
C VAL A 371 -9.98 4.81 11.59
N MET A 372 -8.75 4.34 11.38
CA MET A 372 -7.53 4.98 11.88
C MET A 372 -6.90 5.94 10.88
N ASN A 373 -7.12 5.75 9.58
CA ASN A 373 -6.47 6.51 8.53
C ASN A 373 -7.48 7.10 7.54
N GLN A 374 -7.33 8.39 7.25
CA GLN A 374 -8.13 9.11 6.24
C GLN A 374 -7.19 9.93 5.37
N GLY A 375 -7.42 9.88 4.08
CA GLY A 375 -6.61 10.62 3.13
C GLY A 375 -6.71 10.07 1.72
N THR A 376 -5.63 10.22 0.97
CA THR A 376 -5.49 9.66 -0.38
C THR A 376 -4.17 8.93 -0.54
N GLU A 377 -4.15 7.92 -1.39
CA GLU A 377 -2.95 7.19 -1.79
C GLU A 377 -2.68 7.43 -3.27
N ARG A 378 -1.44 7.85 -3.59
CA ARG A 378 -0.98 8.17 -4.95
C ARG A 378 -0.20 7.04 -5.60
N PHE A 379 0.30 6.09 -4.83
CA PHE A 379 0.99 4.89 -5.32
C PHE A 379 0.19 3.65 -4.96
N LEU A 380 -0.30 2.95 -5.96
CA LEU A 380 -1.15 1.77 -5.83
C LEU A 380 -0.45 0.57 -6.45
N LEU A 381 -0.38 -0.55 -5.74
CA LEU A 381 0.12 -1.80 -6.30
C LEU A 381 -0.89 -2.92 -6.08
N HIS A 382 -1.32 -3.54 -7.16
CA HIS A 382 -2.24 -4.68 -7.16
C HIS A 382 -1.52 -5.93 -7.65
N TYR A 383 -1.68 -7.00 -6.90
CA TYR A 383 -1.10 -8.30 -7.19
C TYR A 383 -2.21 -9.30 -7.47
N ASN A 384 -2.12 -9.98 -8.58
CA ASN A 384 -3.07 -11.00 -9.02
C ASN A 384 -2.38 -12.36 -9.15
N PHE A 385 -3.02 -13.39 -8.57
CA PHE A 385 -2.52 -14.76 -8.59
C PHE A 385 -3.58 -15.70 -9.20
N PRO A 386 -3.70 -15.75 -10.54
CA PRO A 386 -4.68 -16.58 -11.20
C PRO A 386 -4.34 -18.07 -11.05
N PRO A 387 -5.33 -18.97 -10.99
CA PRO A 387 -5.12 -20.40 -10.80
C PRO A 387 -4.21 -21.06 -11.83
N PHE A 388 -4.23 -20.58 -13.07
CA PHE A 388 -3.39 -21.14 -14.14
C PHE A 388 -1.88 -20.95 -13.87
N SER A 389 -1.49 -19.99 -13.01
CA SER A 389 -0.08 -19.77 -12.65
C SER A 389 0.56 -20.95 -11.91
N THR A 390 -0.26 -21.84 -11.35
CA THR A 390 0.15 -23.11 -10.73
C THR A 390 -0.40 -24.32 -11.46
N GLY A 391 -1.01 -24.12 -12.65
CA GLY A 391 -1.60 -25.22 -13.45
C GLY A 391 -2.96 -25.70 -12.95
N GLU A 392 -3.61 -24.97 -12.03
CA GLU A 392 -4.89 -25.39 -11.46
C GLU A 392 -6.08 -25.05 -12.37
N ALA A 393 -6.90 -26.05 -12.68
CA ALA A 393 -8.13 -25.93 -13.48
C ALA A 393 -9.32 -25.54 -12.58
N ARG A 394 -9.37 -24.30 -12.10
CA ARG A 394 -10.47 -23.77 -11.31
C ARG A 394 -10.81 -22.32 -11.70
N PRO A 395 -12.04 -21.85 -11.46
CA PRO A 395 -12.40 -20.47 -11.72
C PRO A 395 -11.63 -19.50 -10.78
N GLN A 396 -11.24 -18.36 -11.33
CA GLN A 396 -10.69 -17.28 -10.53
C GLN A 396 -11.79 -16.68 -9.65
N ARG A 397 -11.55 -16.61 -8.35
CA ARG A 397 -12.42 -15.93 -7.38
C ARG A 397 -11.92 -14.49 -7.17
N GLY A 398 -12.62 -13.72 -6.35
CA GLY A 398 -12.16 -12.38 -5.97
C GLY A 398 -10.80 -12.40 -5.24
N VAL A 399 -10.22 -11.22 -5.02
CA VAL A 399 -8.93 -11.04 -4.36
C VAL A 399 -8.97 -11.63 -2.94
N GLY A 400 -8.06 -12.53 -2.64
CA GLY A 400 -7.93 -13.19 -1.35
C GLY A 400 -6.96 -12.44 -0.40
N ARG A 401 -6.94 -12.88 0.86
CA ARG A 401 -6.05 -12.31 1.89
C ARG A 401 -4.56 -12.46 1.51
N ARG A 402 -4.20 -13.51 0.78
CA ARG A 402 -2.82 -13.77 0.34
C ARG A 402 -2.38 -12.76 -0.72
N GLU A 403 -3.25 -12.48 -1.70
CA GLU A 403 -2.96 -11.49 -2.74
C GLU A 403 -2.79 -10.09 -2.16
N ILE A 404 -3.61 -9.69 -1.18
CA ILE A 404 -3.47 -8.42 -0.48
C ILE A 404 -2.12 -8.34 0.24
N GLY A 405 -1.71 -9.40 0.94
CA GLY A 405 -0.42 -9.44 1.65
C GLY A 405 0.79 -9.35 0.70
N HIS A 406 0.77 -10.12 -0.40
CA HIS A 406 1.85 -10.08 -1.41
C HIS A 406 1.92 -8.72 -2.13
N GLY A 407 0.76 -8.14 -2.46
CA GLY A 407 0.68 -6.80 -3.04
C GLY A 407 1.21 -5.74 -2.10
N ASN A 408 0.87 -5.82 -0.81
CA ASN A 408 1.35 -4.87 0.20
C ASN A 408 2.88 -4.94 0.39
N LEU A 409 3.47 -6.14 0.42
CA LEU A 409 4.92 -6.30 0.49
C LEU A 409 5.63 -5.64 -0.70
N ALA A 410 5.14 -5.86 -1.92
CA ALA A 410 5.69 -5.24 -3.11
C ALA A 410 5.44 -3.72 -3.14
N CYS A 411 4.30 -3.25 -2.65
CA CYS A 411 3.99 -1.83 -2.50
C CYS A 411 4.99 -1.15 -1.55
N ARG A 412 5.21 -1.70 -0.36
CA ARG A 412 6.21 -1.22 0.61
C ARG A 412 7.61 -1.17 0.03
N ALA A 413 7.98 -2.16 -0.77
CA ALA A 413 9.30 -2.22 -1.41
C ALA A 413 9.54 -1.07 -2.40
N LEU A 414 8.51 -0.61 -3.11
CA LEU A 414 8.63 0.30 -4.25
C LEU A 414 8.18 1.74 -3.96
N LYS A 415 7.17 1.95 -3.09
CA LYS A 415 6.54 3.27 -2.90
C LYS A 415 7.53 4.37 -2.48
N ASN A 416 8.52 4.05 -1.64
CA ASN A 416 9.50 4.99 -1.15
C ASN A 416 10.54 5.41 -2.23
N MET A 417 10.57 4.69 -3.34
CA MET A 417 11.39 5.02 -4.50
C MET A 417 10.76 6.05 -5.44
N ILE A 418 9.46 6.30 -5.31
CA ILE A 418 8.78 7.38 -6.04
C ILE A 418 9.18 8.71 -5.39
N PRO A 419 9.66 9.72 -6.16
CA PRO A 419 9.93 11.04 -5.63
C PRO A 419 8.67 11.68 -5.03
N ALA A 420 8.82 12.42 -3.93
CA ALA A 420 7.69 13.03 -3.23
C ALA A 420 6.95 14.09 -4.10
N ASP A 421 7.67 14.74 -5.00
CA ASP A 421 7.19 15.75 -5.94
C ASP A 421 6.74 15.17 -7.28
N TYR A 422 6.71 13.83 -7.44
CA TYR A 422 6.26 13.20 -8.69
C TYR A 422 4.77 13.50 -8.93
N PRO A 423 4.41 14.11 -10.07
CA PRO A 423 3.08 14.71 -10.24
C PRO A 423 1.96 13.69 -10.52
N TYR A 424 2.29 12.43 -10.83
CA TYR A 424 1.31 11.42 -11.22
C TYR A 424 0.85 10.57 -10.05
N CYS A 425 -0.42 10.16 -10.09
CA CYS A 425 -0.88 8.96 -9.43
C CYS A 425 -0.38 7.74 -10.20
N VAL A 426 0.27 6.81 -9.52
CA VAL A 426 0.92 5.64 -10.14
C VAL A 426 0.20 4.37 -9.73
N ARG A 427 -0.33 3.62 -10.68
CA ARG A 427 -0.90 2.30 -10.45
C ARG A 427 -0.06 1.23 -11.10
N VAL A 428 0.46 0.30 -10.30
CA VAL A 428 1.18 -0.90 -10.72
C VAL A 428 0.24 -2.09 -10.59
N VAL A 429 0.14 -2.91 -11.63
CA VAL A 429 -0.62 -4.18 -11.60
C VAL A 429 0.31 -5.30 -12.02
N SER A 430 0.48 -6.28 -11.14
CA SER A 430 1.31 -7.46 -11.37
C SER A 430 0.42 -8.70 -11.51
N ASP A 431 0.44 -9.31 -12.66
CA ASP A 431 -0.22 -10.57 -12.95
C ASP A 431 0.83 -11.69 -12.96
N ILE A 432 0.67 -12.67 -12.08
CA ILE A 432 1.56 -13.83 -12.01
C ILE A 432 1.14 -14.84 -13.06
N LEU A 433 2.04 -15.12 -14.00
CA LEU A 433 1.77 -16.04 -15.10
C LEU A 433 2.23 -17.45 -14.80
N GLU A 434 3.28 -17.58 -13.96
CA GLU A 434 3.85 -18.85 -13.55
C GLU A 434 4.44 -18.72 -12.14
N SER A 435 4.31 -19.76 -11.30
CA SER A 435 4.77 -19.72 -9.91
C SER A 435 5.38 -21.02 -9.41
N ASN A 436 6.67 -20.96 -9.08
CA ASN A 436 7.41 -21.97 -8.34
C ASN A 436 8.38 -21.29 -7.34
N GLY A 437 7.80 -20.71 -6.27
CA GLY A 437 8.54 -19.99 -5.22
C GLY A 437 8.64 -18.48 -5.45
N SER A 438 8.21 -17.75 -4.44
CA SER A 438 8.29 -16.29 -4.28
C SER A 438 7.88 -15.43 -5.49
N SER A 439 6.62 -15.53 -5.88
CA SER A 439 6.01 -14.66 -6.89
C SER A 439 5.93 -13.19 -6.48
N SER A 440 5.86 -12.89 -5.16
CA SER A 440 5.91 -11.51 -4.65
C SER A 440 7.25 -10.82 -4.95
N MET A 441 8.36 -11.55 -4.88
CA MET A 441 9.68 -11.01 -5.25
C MET A 441 9.82 -10.82 -6.77
N ALA A 442 9.20 -11.69 -7.57
CA ALA A 442 9.07 -11.46 -9.01
C ALA A 442 8.27 -10.17 -9.30
N THR A 443 7.20 -9.90 -8.52
CA THR A 443 6.43 -8.66 -8.61
C THR A 443 7.27 -7.41 -8.32
N VAL A 444 8.12 -7.44 -7.29
CA VAL A 444 9.04 -6.32 -6.98
C VAL A 444 9.98 -6.03 -8.15
N CYS A 445 10.59 -7.08 -8.71
CA CYS A 445 11.52 -6.94 -9.82
C CYS A 445 10.83 -6.47 -11.10
N ALA A 446 9.68 -7.06 -11.46
CA ALA A 446 8.88 -6.65 -12.62
C ALA A 446 8.30 -5.25 -12.43
N GLY A 447 7.89 -4.88 -11.22
CA GLY A 447 7.42 -3.55 -10.86
C GLY A 447 8.49 -2.49 -11.06
N THR A 448 9.71 -2.75 -10.64
CA THR A 448 10.86 -1.87 -10.89
C THR A 448 11.07 -1.65 -12.40
N LEU A 449 11.12 -2.73 -13.17
CA LEU A 449 11.28 -2.66 -14.63
C LEU A 449 10.14 -1.88 -15.30
N ALA A 450 8.89 -2.15 -14.93
CA ALA A 450 7.71 -1.51 -15.50
C ALA A 450 7.63 -0.01 -15.14
N LEU A 451 8.02 0.39 -13.92
CA LEU A 451 8.13 1.79 -13.52
C LEU A 451 9.19 2.52 -14.35
N MET A 452 10.35 1.90 -14.56
CA MET A 452 11.41 2.47 -15.39
C MET A 452 10.99 2.56 -16.86
N ASP A 453 10.27 1.55 -17.39
CA ASP A 453 9.71 1.59 -18.74
C ASP A 453 8.63 2.66 -18.90
N ALA A 454 7.86 2.95 -17.85
CA ALA A 454 6.88 4.04 -17.84
C ALA A 454 7.51 5.44 -17.80
N GLY A 455 8.83 5.57 -17.65
CA GLY A 455 9.52 6.85 -17.48
C GLY A 455 9.36 7.46 -16.09
N VAL A 456 8.91 6.68 -15.11
CA VAL A 456 8.86 7.11 -13.71
C VAL A 456 10.29 7.24 -13.20
N LYS A 457 10.69 8.44 -12.80
CA LYS A 457 12.03 8.75 -12.30
C LYS A 457 12.20 8.25 -10.87
N ILE A 458 12.14 6.91 -10.70
CA ILE A 458 12.38 6.30 -9.39
C ILE A 458 13.79 6.67 -8.88
N LYS A 459 13.93 6.82 -7.56
CA LYS A 459 15.23 7.20 -6.94
C LYS A 459 16.31 6.19 -7.26
N LYS A 460 16.00 4.90 -7.14
CA LYS A 460 16.89 3.76 -7.42
C LYS A 460 16.08 2.53 -7.79
N PRO A 461 16.61 1.64 -8.61
CA PRO A 461 15.98 0.34 -8.87
C PRO A 461 16.01 -0.54 -7.62
N VAL A 462 14.96 -1.34 -7.45
CA VAL A 462 14.78 -2.28 -6.33
C VAL A 462 14.75 -3.70 -6.86
N SER A 463 15.44 -4.60 -6.20
CA SER A 463 15.31 -6.04 -6.39
C SER A 463 14.78 -6.73 -5.13
N GLY A 464 14.34 -7.97 -5.26
CA GLY A 464 13.87 -8.77 -4.15
C GLY A 464 14.24 -10.23 -4.30
N ILE A 465 14.51 -10.89 -3.17
CA ILE A 465 14.86 -12.32 -3.09
C ILE A 465 14.13 -12.98 -1.93
N ALA A 466 13.81 -14.27 -2.08
CA ALA A 466 13.32 -15.11 -1.00
C ALA A 466 14.42 -16.10 -0.58
N MET A 467 14.71 -16.08 0.71
CA MET A 467 15.66 -16.96 1.37
C MET A 467 14.92 -18.06 2.10
N GLY A 468 15.54 -19.22 2.21
CA GLY A 468 15.06 -20.33 3.02
C GLY A 468 16.09 -20.82 4.02
N LEU A 469 15.65 -21.69 4.90
CA LEU A 469 16.49 -22.36 5.87
C LEU A 469 16.09 -23.83 5.96
N ILE A 470 17.09 -24.68 6.03
CA ILE A 470 16.95 -26.07 6.44
C ILE A 470 17.82 -26.30 7.67
N LYS A 471 17.20 -26.73 8.78
CA LYS A 471 17.87 -27.07 10.04
C LYS A 471 17.13 -28.19 10.74
N ASN A 472 17.76 -29.31 11.00
CA ASN A 472 17.13 -30.38 11.77
C ASN A 472 17.20 -30.11 13.27
N ALA A 473 16.13 -30.47 13.99
CA ALA A 473 16.07 -30.33 15.43
C ALA A 473 17.23 -31.12 16.10
N GLY A 474 17.95 -30.46 17.03
CA GLY A 474 19.04 -31.05 17.74
C GLY A 474 20.39 -31.13 16.97
N GLU A 475 20.43 -30.68 15.72
CA GLU A 475 21.64 -30.62 14.91
C GLU A 475 22.20 -29.20 14.84
N GLU A 476 23.53 -29.06 14.87
CA GLU A 476 24.21 -27.76 14.64
C GLU A 476 24.24 -27.40 13.14
N LYS A 477 24.15 -28.43 12.26
CA LYS A 477 24.22 -28.24 10.81
C LYS A 477 22.97 -27.61 10.27
N TYR A 478 23.13 -26.56 9.48
CA TYR A 478 22.03 -25.85 8.80
C TYR A 478 22.46 -25.36 7.41
N ALA A 479 21.53 -25.11 6.54
CA ALA A 479 21.74 -24.53 5.23
C ALA A 479 20.80 -23.35 4.99
N VAL A 480 21.36 -22.18 4.65
CA VAL A 480 20.62 -21.01 4.18
C VAL A 480 20.54 -21.09 2.66
N LEU A 481 19.33 -20.98 2.09
CA LEU A 481 19.06 -21.13 0.67
C LEU A 481 18.69 -19.78 0.05
N SER A 482 19.35 -19.43 -1.07
CA SER A 482 18.97 -18.26 -1.89
C SER A 482 17.97 -18.65 -2.94
N ASP A 483 16.95 -17.81 -3.20
CA ASP A 483 15.94 -18.03 -4.24
C ASP A 483 15.25 -19.40 -4.13
N ILE A 484 14.43 -19.56 -3.09
CA ILE A 484 13.79 -20.84 -2.78
C ILE A 484 12.71 -21.23 -3.81
N LEU A 485 12.60 -22.53 -4.03
CA LEU A 485 11.49 -23.16 -4.76
C LEU A 485 10.24 -23.22 -3.87
N GLY A 486 9.08 -23.50 -4.49
CA GLY A 486 7.84 -23.74 -3.76
C GLY A 486 7.94 -24.93 -2.79
N ASP A 487 8.61 -26.02 -3.21
CA ASP A 487 8.84 -27.20 -2.39
C ASP A 487 9.76 -26.87 -1.19
N GLU A 488 10.78 -26.04 -1.39
CA GLU A 488 11.71 -25.61 -0.34
C GLU A 488 11.05 -24.60 0.64
N ASP A 489 10.08 -23.79 0.19
CA ASP A 489 9.24 -23.01 1.08
C ASP A 489 8.35 -23.92 1.94
N HIS A 490 7.67 -24.90 1.31
CA HIS A 490 6.72 -25.78 2.00
C HIS A 490 7.42 -26.71 3.01
N LEU A 491 8.53 -27.34 2.63
CA LEU A 491 9.25 -28.32 3.43
C LEU A 491 10.38 -27.73 4.30
N GLY A 492 10.65 -26.43 4.14
CA GLY A 492 11.69 -25.72 4.86
C GLY A 492 11.23 -25.08 6.17
N ASP A 493 12.18 -24.46 6.87
CA ASP A 493 12.01 -23.93 8.23
C ASP A 493 11.87 -22.41 8.29
N MET A 494 12.14 -21.72 7.19
CA MET A 494 12.06 -20.25 7.08
C MET A 494 11.68 -19.86 5.64
N ASP A 495 10.81 -18.86 5.52
CA ASP A 495 10.59 -18.06 4.31
C ASP A 495 10.93 -16.60 4.63
N PHE A 496 12.04 -16.13 4.09
CA PHE A 496 12.57 -14.80 4.38
C PHE A 496 12.74 -13.98 3.11
N LYS A 497 11.83 -13.05 2.88
CA LYS A 497 11.83 -12.14 1.73
C LYS A 497 12.51 -10.83 2.10
N VAL A 498 13.48 -10.43 1.31
CA VAL A 498 14.25 -9.18 1.48
C VAL A 498 14.26 -8.41 0.16
N THR A 499 13.83 -7.16 0.20
CA THR A 499 13.87 -6.25 -0.95
C THR A 499 14.81 -5.08 -0.66
N GLY A 500 15.40 -4.50 -1.68
CA GLY A 500 16.24 -3.33 -1.49
C GLY A 500 16.91 -2.83 -2.75
N THR A 501 17.52 -1.68 -2.61
CA THR A 501 18.39 -1.02 -3.59
C THR A 501 19.85 -1.46 -3.40
N VAL A 502 20.75 -0.81 -4.12
CA VAL A 502 22.20 -0.98 -3.92
C VAL A 502 22.65 -0.52 -2.52
N ASP A 503 21.95 0.41 -1.90
CA ASP A 503 22.37 1.05 -0.64
C ASP A 503 21.75 0.41 0.61
N GLY A 504 20.59 -0.22 0.50
CA GLY A 504 19.96 -0.84 1.67
C GLY A 504 18.61 -1.49 1.40
N ILE A 505 18.02 -2.00 2.48
CA ILE A 505 16.74 -2.71 2.50
C ILE A 505 15.57 -1.72 2.41
N THR A 506 14.56 -2.05 1.62
CA THR A 506 13.32 -1.26 1.47
C THR A 506 12.10 -1.90 2.09
N ALA A 507 12.02 -3.24 2.09
CA ALA A 507 10.99 -3.99 2.79
C ALA A 507 11.47 -5.41 3.10
N THR A 508 10.85 -6.01 4.10
CA THR A 508 11.11 -7.39 4.50
C THR A 508 9.85 -8.09 4.97
N GLN A 509 9.84 -9.42 4.78
CA GLN A 509 8.85 -10.32 5.37
C GLN A 509 9.51 -11.65 5.69
N MET A 510 9.45 -12.07 6.95
CA MET A 510 10.04 -13.31 7.43
C MET A 510 9.01 -14.13 8.21
N ASP A 511 8.94 -15.40 7.90
CA ASP A 511 8.17 -16.41 8.63
C ASP A 511 9.12 -17.53 9.05
N ILE A 512 9.14 -17.86 10.33
CA ILE A 512 9.92 -18.94 10.91
C ILE A 512 8.96 -20.04 11.34
N LYS A 513 9.27 -21.29 10.95
CA LYS A 513 8.41 -22.47 11.16
C LYS A 513 8.98 -23.44 12.19
N VAL A 514 10.11 -23.11 12.80
CA VAL A 514 10.81 -23.94 13.79
C VAL A 514 11.17 -23.14 15.04
N ASP A 515 11.33 -23.82 16.14
CA ASP A 515 11.84 -23.21 17.38
C ASP A 515 13.34 -22.96 17.29
N GLY A 516 13.74 -21.72 17.55
CA GLY A 516 15.13 -21.37 17.79
C GLY A 516 15.98 -21.12 16.55
N LEU A 517 15.89 -19.92 15.99
CA LEU A 517 16.95 -19.38 15.13
C LEU A 517 17.86 -18.45 15.94
N SER A 518 19.17 -18.73 15.91
CA SER A 518 20.14 -17.81 16.47
C SER A 518 20.27 -16.55 15.62
N TYR A 519 20.66 -15.44 16.26
CA TYR A 519 20.93 -14.19 15.54
C TYR A 519 22.03 -14.34 14.49
N GLU A 520 22.98 -15.28 14.69
CA GLU A 520 24.02 -15.61 13.71
C GLU A 520 23.46 -16.19 12.41
N ILE A 521 22.43 -17.05 12.51
CA ILE A 521 21.74 -17.58 11.33
C ILE A 521 20.99 -16.46 10.59
N LEU A 522 20.31 -15.57 11.33
CA LEU A 522 19.62 -14.42 10.76
C LEU A 522 20.59 -13.46 10.08
N GLU A 523 21.72 -13.14 10.70
CA GLU A 523 22.77 -12.31 10.11
C GLU A 523 23.31 -12.92 8.81
N LYS A 524 23.59 -14.23 8.83
CA LYS A 524 24.05 -14.95 7.63
C LYS A 524 23.00 -14.91 6.53
N ALA A 525 21.71 -15.11 6.86
CA ALA A 525 20.62 -15.07 5.90
C ALA A 525 20.48 -13.67 5.29
N LEU A 526 20.59 -12.60 6.08
CA LEU A 526 20.54 -11.21 5.61
C LEU A 526 21.72 -10.90 4.66
N ASN A 527 22.93 -11.28 5.04
CA ASN A 527 24.12 -11.05 4.20
C ASN A 527 24.03 -11.83 2.88
N GLN A 528 23.61 -13.10 2.91
CA GLN A 528 23.40 -13.91 1.71
C GLN A 528 22.25 -13.36 0.85
N ALA A 529 21.20 -12.81 1.46
CA ALA A 529 20.11 -12.12 0.74
C ALA A 529 20.61 -10.85 0.03
N ARG A 530 21.54 -10.11 0.66
CA ARG A 530 22.17 -8.95 0.03
C ARG A 530 22.93 -9.34 -1.24
N ASP A 531 23.77 -10.37 -1.18
CA ASP A 531 24.49 -10.86 -2.36
C ASP A 531 23.53 -11.28 -3.48
N GLY A 532 22.47 -11.99 -3.13
CA GLY A 532 21.44 -12.40 -4.08
C GLY A 532 20.68 -11.22 -4.67
N ARG A 533 20.32 -10.22 -3.87
CA ARG A 533 19.67 -8.98 -4.37
C ARG A 533 20.56 -8.23 -5.35
N MET A 534 21.88 -8.14 -5.07
CA MET A 534 22.83 -7.48 -5.97
C MET A 534 22.93 -8.21 -7.31
N HIS A 535 22.95 -9.55 -7.31
CA HIS A 535 22.92 -10.34 -8.53
C HIS A 535 21.64 -10.06 -9.36
N ILE A 536 20.47 -10.11 -8.72
CA ILE A 536 19.16 -9.85 -9.38
C ILE A 536 19.11 -8.40 -9.89
N LEU A 537 19.59 -7.44 -9.10
CA LEU A 537 19.64 -6.03 -9.48
C LEU A 537 20.51 -5.82 -10.74
N GLY A 538 21.64 -6.52 -10.84
CA GLY A 538 22.46 -6.55 -12.04
C GLY A 538 21.66 -7.00 -13.27
N LYS A 539 20.83 -8.03 -13.15
CA LYS A 539 19.97 -8.50 -14.25
C LYS A 539 18.88 -7.51 -14.64
N ILE A 540 18.32 -6.81 -13.67
CA ILE A 540 17.34 -5.72 -13.91
C ILE A 540 18.01 -4.58 -14.68
N THR A 541 19.20 -4.15 -14.27
CA THR A 541 19.92 -3.04 -14.90
C THR A 541 20.52 -3.42 -16.27
N GLU A 542 20.83 -4.70 -16.51
CA GLU A 542 21.16 -5.20 -17.87
C GLU A 542 19.98 -5.04 -18.84
N CYS A 543 18.73 -5.21 -18.37
CA CYS A 543 17.52 -5.07 -19.18
C CYS A 543 17.16 -3.59 -19.44
N ILE A 544 17.16 -2.77 -18.40
CA ILE A 544 16.93 -1.33 -18.46
C ILE A 544 17.80 -0.65 -17.39
N ALA A 545 18.77 0.14 -17.80
CA ALA A 545 19.76 0.75 -16.90
C ALA A 545 19.18 1.97 -16.16
N GLU A 546 18.38 2.77 -16.85
CA GLU A 546 17.78 4.01 -16.34
C GLU A 546 16.32 4.13 -16.77
N PRO A 547 15.48 4.83 -16.02
CA PRO A 547 14.12 5.14 -16.45
C PRO A 547 14.10 5.85 -17.79
N ARG A 548 13.18 5.50 -18.67
CA ARG A 548 13.02 6.17 -19.97
C ARG A 548 12.90 7.68 -19.79
N GLU A 549 13.50 8.42 -20.68
CA GLU A 549 13.51 9.89 -20.60
C GLU A 549 12.10 10.46 -20.86
N GLU A 550 11.40 9.90 -21.84
CA GLU A 550 10.07 10.34 -22.24
C GLU A 550 8.99 9.32 -21.89
N LEU A 551 7.82 9.84 -21.52
CA LEU A 551 6.61 9.05 -21.40
C LEU A 551 6.15 8.56 -22.77
N LYS A 552 5.45 7.43 -22.83
CA LYS A 552 4.81 6.95 -24.06
C LYS A 552 3.84 8.02 -24.62
N PRO A 553 3.65 8.09 -25.94
CA PRO A 553 2.86 9.15 -26.58
C PRO A 553 1.43 9.28 -26.06
N HIS A 554 0.84 8.17 -25.60
CA HIS A 554 -0.53 8.10 -25.08
C HIS A 554 -0.61 8.23 -23.56
N ALA A 555 0.51 8.33 -22.86
CA ALA A 555 0.51 8.62 -21.43
C ALA A 555 0.09 10.08 -21.17
N PRO A 556 -0.67 10.36 -20.10
CA PRO A 556 -1.06 11.72 -19.78
C PRO A 556 0.18 12.56 -19.44
N ARG A 557 0.22 13.78 -19.95
CA ARG A 557 1.21 14.79 -19.57
C ARG A 557 0.54 15.75 -18.60
N ILE A 558 1.24 16.15 -17.57
CA ILE A 558 0.76 17.08 -16.54
C ILE A 558 1.62 18.34 -16.58
N GLU A 559 0.95 19.49 -16.69
CA GLU A 559 1.53 20.81 -16.54
C GLU A 559 0.93 21.48 -15.31
N THR A 560 1.77 22.12 -14.51
CA THR A 560 1.33 22.82 -13.31
C THR A 560 1.43 24.33 -13.53
N MET A 561 0.37 25.04 -13.18
CA MET A 561 0.29 26.50 -13.25
C MET A 561 -0.12 27.08 -11.89
N ARG A 562 0.55 28.13 -11.45
CA ARG A 562 0.20 28.88 -10.23
C ARG A 562 -0.60 30.12 -10.56
N ILE A 563 -1.64 30.37 -9.80
CA ILE A 563 -2.46 31.57 -9.90
C ILE A 563 -2.68 32.19 -8.52
N PRO A 564 -2.89 33.53 -8.42
CA PRO A 564 -3.30 34.15 -7.17
C PRO A 564 -4.63 33.56 -6.67
N LYS A 565 -4.76 33.38 -5.35
CA LYS A 565 -5.95 32.81 -4.68
C LYS A 565 -7.27 33.44 -5.13
N GLU A 566 -7.29 34.76 -5.35
CA GLU A 566 -8.46 35.52 -5.76
C GLU A 566 -9.09 35.05 -7.10
N PHE A 567 -8.30 34.41 -7.97
CA PHE A 567 -8.78 33.91 -9.26
C PHE A 567 -9.29 32.47 -9.21
N ILE A 568 -9.11 31.74 -8.12
CA ILE A 568 -9.59 30.35 -8.00
C ILE A 568 -11.10 30.27 -8.29
N GLY A 569 -11.89 31.16 -7.67
CA GLY A 569 -13.33 31.23 -7.89
C GLY A 569 -13.72 31.55 -9.34
N ALA A 570 -12.93 32.39 -10.02
CA ALA A 570 -13.17 32.77 -11.40
C ALA A 570 -12.87 31.60 -12.37
N VAL A 571 -11.82 30.83 -12.10
CA VAL A 571 -11.46 29.65 -12.91
C VAL A 571 -12.45 28.51 -12.73
N ILE A 572 -12.94 28.30 -11.50
CA ILE A 572 -13.95 27.26 -11.21
C ILE A 572 -15.31 27.68 -11.79
N GLY A 573 -15.69 28.93 -11.59
CA GLY A 573 -16.99 29.48 -11.98
C GLY A 573 -18.16 28.97 -11.12
N PRO A 574 -19.37 29.59 -11.27
CA PRO A 574 -20.55 29.21 -10.53
C PRO A 574 -20.92 27.72 -10.73
N GLY A 575 -20.88 26.93 -9.63
CA GLY A 575 -21.16 25.50 -9.69
C GLY A 575 -20.18 24.69 -10.56
N GLY A 576 -18.97 25.18 -10.79
CA GLY A 576 -17.96 24.50 -11.59
C GLY A 576 -18.13 24.59 -13.11
N LYS A 577 -19.06 25.41 -13.60
CA LYS A 577 -19.41 25.49 -15.03
C LYS A 577 -18.26 25.94 -15.93
N ILE A 578 -17.40 26.85 -15.46
CA ILE A 578 -16.29 27.37 -16.28
C ILE A 578 -15.22 26.29 -16.45
N ILE A 579 -14.79 25.69 -15.37
CA ILE A 579 -13.79 24.63 -15.42
C ILE A 579 -14.28 23.41 -16.20
N GLN A 580 -15.56 23.02 -16.06
CA GLN A 580 -16.16 21.92 -16.83
C GLN A 580 -16.20 22.26 -18.33
N GLY A 581 -16.64 23.48 -18.69
CA GLY A 581 -16.64 23.93 -20.08
C GLY A 581 -15.23 23.96 -20.69
N MET A 582 -14.21 24.42 -19.95
CA MET A 582 -12.83 24.37 -20.41
C MET A 582 -12.37 22.93 -20.67
N GLN A 583 -12.70 21.98 -19.79
CA GLN A 583 -12.34 20.57 -19.94
C GLN A 583 -13.05 19.94 -21.16
N GLU A 584 -14.32 20.22 -21.38
CA GLU A 584 -15.07 19.73 -22.54
C GLU A 584 -14.52 20.27 -23.86
N GLU A 585 -14.18 21.56 -23.92
CA GLU A 585 -13.69 22.21 -25.13
C GLU A 585 -12.24 21.83 -25.49
N THR A 586 -11.40 21.64 -24.48
CA THR A 586 -9.96 21.37 -24.71
C THR A 586 -9.63 19.87 -24.68
N GLY A 587 -10.49 19.05 -24.08
CA GLY A 587 -10.20 17.63 -23.83
C GLY A 587 -9.15 17.42 -22.74
N ALA A 588 -8.76 18.47 -21.98
CA ALA A 588 -7.84 18.37 -20.86
C ALA A 588 -8.61 18.15 -19.55
N THR A 589 -7.98 17.44 -18.62
CA THR A 589 -8.45 17.35 -17.23
C THR A 589 -7.78 18.47 -16.43
N ILE A 590 -8.59 19.26 -15.70
CA ILE A 590 -8.10 20.40 -14.91
C ILE A 590 -8.48 20.18 -13.44
N ALA A 591 -7.50 20.17 -12.56
CA ALA A 591 -7.69 20.17 -11.11
C ALA A 591 -7.13 21.47 -10.53
N ILE A 592 -7.79 22.03 -9.50
CA ILE A 592 -7.35 23.25 -8.82
C ILE A 592 -7.41 23.05 -7.32
N GLU A 593 -6.35 23.45 -6.63
CA GLU A 593 -6.21 23.37 -5.18
C GLU A 593 -5.61 24.66 -4.63
N GLU A 594 -6.04 25.07 -3.44
CA GLU A 594 -5.42 26.16 -2.70
C GLU A 594 -4.32 25.62 -1.80
N VAL A 595 -3.09 26.09 -2.01
CA VAL A 595 -1.92 25.75 -1.20
C VAL A 595 -1.18 27.03 -0.86
N ASP A 596 -0.92 27.27 0.42
CA ASP A 596 -0.15 28.42 0.92
C ASP A 596 -0.62 29.80 0.41
N GLY A 597 -1.94 29.94 0.15
CA GLY A 597 -2.53 31.19 -0.32
C GLY A 597 -2.41 31.42 -1.83
N GLU A 598 -1.99 30.42 -2.59
CA GLU A 598 -1.98 30.38 -4.05
C GLU A 598 -2.92 29.30 -4.58
N GLY A 599 -3.44 29.46 -5.79
CA GLY A 599 -4.12 28.40 -6.53
C GLY A 599 -3.13 27.61 -7.36
N ILE A 600 -2.99 26.33 -7.08
CA ILE A 600 -2.21 25.42 -7.91
C ILE A 600 -3.16 24.72 -8.87
N ILE A 601 -2.93 24.85 -10.17
CA ILE A 601 -3.73 24.22 -11.22
C ILE A 601 -2.89 23.16 -11.89
N GLU A 602 -3.37 21.91 -11.84
CA GLU A 602 -2.82 20.79 -12.61
C GLU A 602 -3.67 20.58 -13.87
N ILE A 603 -3.01 20.58 -15.02
CA ILE A 603 -3.63 20.40 -16.34
C ILE A 603 -3.05 19.15 -16.96
N ALA A 604 -3.88 18.14 -17.18
CA ALA A 604 -3.46 16.85 -17.72
C ALA A 604 -4.17 16.54 -19.04
N ALA A 605 -3.41 16.09 -20.03
CA ALA A 605 -3.94 15.57 -21.29
C ALA A 605 -2.94 14.65 -21.99
N SER A 606 -3.45 13.77 -22.87
CA SER A 606 -2.61 12.88 -23.67
C SER A 606 -1.86 13.58 -24.83
N ASN A 607 -2.13 14.86 -25.08
CA ASN A 607 -1.47 15.64 -26.13
C ASN A 607 -1.21 17.08 -25.69
N GLY A 608 -0.10 17.66 -26.17
CA GLY A 608 0.34 19.01 -25.82
C GLY A 608 -0.58 20.13 -26.31
N LYS A 609 -1.38 19.89 -27.36
CA LYS A 609 -2.32 20.89 -27.87
C LYS A 609 -3.43 21.17 -26.85
N SER A 610 -4.06 20.12 -26.33
CA SER A 610 -5.08 20.23 -25.28
C SER A 610 -4.60 20.98 -24.03
N ILE A 611 -3.34 20.70 -23.63
CA ILE A 611 -2.71 21.38 -22.49
C ILE A 611 -2.53 22.88 -22.79
N ASN A 612 -1.95 23.21 -23.96
CA ASN A 612 -1.70 24.59 -24.34
C ASN A 612 -3.01 25.38 -24.48
N ASP A 613 -4.06 24.77 -25.07
CA ASP A 613 -5.36 25.37 -25.21
C ASP A 613 -6.00 25.65 -23.83
N ALA A 614 -5.87 24.72 -22.87
CA ALA A 614 -6.34 24.89 -21.50
C ALA A 614 -5.57 25.98 -20.76
N ILE A 615 -4.22 25.99 -20.87
CA ILE A 615 -3.36 27.04 -20.30
C ILE A 615 -3.75 28.42 -20.85
N ALA A 616 -3.96 28.53 -22.16
CA ALA A 616 -4.35 29.79 -22.80
C ALA A 616 -5.68 30.32 -22.24
N LYS A 617 -6.68 29.44 -22.07
CA LYS A 617 -7.99 29.79 -21.49
C LYS A 617 -7.87 30.23 -20.02
N ILE A 618 -7.11 29.51 -19.22
CA ILE A 618 -6.86 29.87 -17.81
C ILE A 618 -6.13 31.22 -17.74
N ARG A 619 -5.09 31.42 -18.54
CA ARG A 619 -4.36 32.69 -18.60
C ARG A 619 -5.28 33.86 -18.97
N ALA A 620 -6.20 33.67 -19.90
CA ALA A 620 -7.17 34.70 -20.26
C ALA A 620 -8.09 35.09 -19.09
N ILE A 621 -8.47 34.15 -18.22
CA ILE A 621 -9.29 34.41 -17.03
C ILE A 621 -8.51 35.16 -15.95
N VAL A 622 -7.25 34.76 -15.70
CA VAL A 622 -6.42 35.34 -14.64
C VAL A 622 -5.66 36.59 -15.06
N ALA A 623 -5.71 36.95 -16.34
CA ALA A 623 -5.04 38.14 -16.82
C ALA A 623 -5.57 39.41 -16.12
N ILE A 624 -4.66 40.22 -15.60
CA ILE A 624 -4.97 41.51 -14.97
C ILE A 624 -4.93 42.54 -16.05
N PRO A 625 -6.02 43.35 -16.24
CA PRO A 625 -6.00 44.43 -17.24
C PRO A 625 -5.07 45.53 -16.80
N GLU A 626 -4.24 46.00 -17.73
CA GLU A 626 -3.30 47.11 -17.49
C GLU A 626 -3.79 48.42 -18.13
N ALA A 627 -3.76 49.47 -17.35
CA ALA A 627 -4.10 50.78 -17.89
C ALA A 627 -3.04 51.22 -18.94
N GLY A 628 -3.51 51.66 -20.09
CA GLY A 628 -2.68 52.03 -21.23
C GLY A 628 -2.66 51.00 -22.37
N GLU A 629 -3.06 49.78 -22.12
CA GLU A 629 -3.12 48.70 -23.12
C GLU A 629 -4.38 48.78 -23.99
N VAL A 630 -4.29 48.19 -25.20
CA VAL A 630 -5.36 48.16 -26.21
C VAL A 630 -5.94 46.74 -26.27
N TYR A 631 -7.25 46.65 -26.18
CA TYR A 631 -8.00 45.40 -26.18
C TYR A 631 -9.02 45.34 -27.32
N GLU A 632 -9.27 44.21 -27.87
CA GLU A 632 -10.44 43.95 -28.73
C GLU A 632 -11.61 43.56 -27.83
N GLY A 633 -12.61 44.41 -27.72
CA GLY A 633 -13.80 44.16 -26.88
C GLY A 633 -15.07 43.96 -27.66
N THR A 634 -16.04 43.29 -27.07
CA THR A 634 -17.40 43.09 -27.64
C THR A 634 -18.39 43.91 -26.84
N VAL A 635 -19.24 44.70 -27.53
CA VAL A 635 -20.29 45.50 -26.89
C VAL A 635 -21.36 44.58 -26.30
N ARG A 636 -21.54 44.63 -25.00
CA ARG A 636 -22.51 43.81 -24.26
C ARG A 636 -23.85 44.52 -24.07
N SER A 637 -23.85 45.82 -23.86
CA SER A 637 -25.04 46.65 -23.72
C SER A 637 -24.79 48.09 -24.10
N VAL A 638 -25.80 48.73 -24.68
CA VAL A 638 -25.73 50.16 -25.06
C VAL A 638 -26.69 50.95 -24.18
N MET A 639 -26.13 52.00 -23.55
CA MET A 639 -26.87 52.92 -22.67
C MET A 639 -26.82 54.35 -23.24
N PRO A 640 -27.74 55.28 -22.88
CA PRO A 640 -27.77 56.64 -23.43
C PRO A 640 -26.45 57.43 -23.24
N TYR A 641 -25.62 57.06 -22.29
CA TYR A 641 -24.35 57.72 -21.93
C TYR A 641 -23.12 57.01 -22.42
N GLY A 642 -23.24 55.83 -23.02
CA GLY A 642 -22.09 55.01 -23.47
C GLY A 642 -22.44 53.54 -23.62
N ALA A 643 -21.45 52.73 -23.95
CA ALA A 643 -21.54 51.28 -24.08
C ALA A 643 -20.71 50.54 -23.03
N PHE A 644 -21.25 49.43 -22.54
CA PHE A 644 -20.45 48.50 -21.78
C PHE A 644 -19.82 47.50 -22.76
N VAL A 645 -18.50 47.49 -22.74
CA VAL A 645 -17.71 46.66 -23.65
C VAL A 645 -16.94 45.63 -22.82
N GLU A 646 -17.21 44.36 -23.07
CA GLU A 646 -16.40 43.26 -22.53
C GLU A 646 -15.06 43.22 -23.30
N PHE A 647 -14.00 43.70 -22.69
CA PHE A 647 -12.68 43.79 -23.28
C PHE A 647 -11.73 42.68 -22.86
N MET A 648 -12.11 41.93 -21.83
CA MET A 648 -11.49 40.67 -21.40
C MET A 648 -12.59 39.75 -20.87
N PRO A 649 -12.38 38.41 -20.88
CA PRO A 649 -13.39 37.46 -20.40
C PRO A 649 -13.88 37.80 -18.99
N GLY A 650 -15.20 38.10 -18.87
CA GLY A 650 -15.83 38.46 -17.59
C GLY A 650 -15.50 39.88 -17.08
N LYS A 651 -14.82 40.72 -17.85
CA LYS A 651 -14.47 42.10 -17.45
C LYS A 651 -15.05 43.10 -18.41
N ASP A 652 -16.05 43.89 -17.93
CA ASP A 652 -16.73 44.94 -18.67
C ASP A 652 -16.18 46.30 -18.30
N GLY A 653 -15.90 47.11 -19.29
CA GLY A 653 -15.52 48.50 -19.11
C GLY A 653 -16.57 49.46 -19.75
N LEU A 654 -16.68 50.67 -19.16
CA LEU A 654 -17.52 51.69 -19.72
C LEU A 654 -16.77 52.48 -20.81
N LEU A 655 -17.24 52.39 -22.05
CA LEU A 655 -16.89 53.27 -23.14
C LEU A 655 -17.93 54.42 -23.16
N HIS A 656 -17.57 55.54 -22.50
CA HIS A 656 -18.45 56.69 -22.45
C HIS A 656 -18.59 57.31 -23.82
N ILE A 657 -19.76 57.90 -24.17
CA ILE A 657 -20.08 58.49 -25.48
C ILE A 657 -19.03 59.52 -25.92
N SER A 658 -18.42 60.28 -24.98
CA SER A 658 -17.33 61.23 -25.24
C SER A 658 -15.97 60.61 -25.55
N GLU A 659 -15.84 59.30 -25.33
CA GLU A 659 -14.61 58.52 -25.50
C GLU A 659 -14.63 57.65 -26.75
N ILE A 660 -15.70 57.75 -27.56
CA ILE A 660 -15.86 56.95 -28.78
C ILE A 660 -15.03 57.52 -29.94
N ASP A 661 -15.12 58.86 -30.15
CA ASP A 661 -14.47 59.57 -31.26
C ASP A 661 -14.19 61.03 -30.87
N TRP A 662 -13.35 61.73 -31.64
CA TRP A 662 -13.12 63.17 -31.57
C TRP A 662 -14.36 63.96 -32.00
N LYS A 663 -15.25 63.40 -32.85
CA LYS A 663 -16.56 63.91 -33.20
C LYS A 663 -17.52 63.77 -32.02
N ARG A 664 -18.26 64.83 -31.70
CA ARG A 664 -19.26 64.80 -30.66
C ARG A 664 -20.57 64.15 -31.18
N PHE A 665 -21.01 63.14 -30.45
CA PHE A 665 -22.32 62.50 -30.68
C PHE A 665 -23.30 62.95 -29.59
N GLU A 666 -24.58 63.14 -29.96
CA GLU A 666 -25.67 63.46 -28.99
C GLU A 666 -26.33 62.20 -28.51
N THR A 667 -26.38 61.16 -29.33
CA THR A 667 -26.93 59.83 -28.99
C THR A 667 -25.99 58.73 -29.40
N MET A 668 -26.15 57.53 -28.77
CA MET A 668 -25.36 56.36 -29.12
C MET A 668 -25.67 55.80 -30.51
N GLU A 669 -26.93 56.03 -31.01
CA GLU A 669 -27.36 55.68 -32.35
C GLU A 669 -26.53 56.41 -33.42
N GLU A 670 -26.21 57.73 -33.20
CA GLU A 670 -25.36 58.52 -34.07
C GLU A 670 -23.90 58.01 -34.09
N ALA A 671 -23.44 57.37 -33.01
CA ALA A 671 -22.13 56.79 -32.92
C ALA A 671 -22.01 55.45 -33.67
N GLY A 672 -23.15 54.87 -34.06
CA GLY A 672 -23.22 53.63 -34.88
C GLY A 672 -22.71 52.41 -34.14
N ILE A 673 -22.77 52.35 -32.79
CA ILE A 673 -22.31 51.24 -31.97
C ILE A 673 -23.57 50.46 -31.51
N ASN A 674 -23.58 49.16 -31.82
CA ASN A 674 -24.68 48.24 -31.49
C ASN A 674 -24.17 47.11 -30.56
N GLU A 675 -25.13 46.49 -29.89
CA GLU A 675 -24.80 45.29 -29.11
C GLU A 675 -24.30 44.19 -30.03
N GLY A 676 -23.18 43.51 -29.62
CA GLY A 676 -22.49 42.50 -30.41
C GLY A 676 -21.36 43.03 -31.28
N ASP A 677 -21.21 44.37 -31.45
CA ASP A 677 -20.11 44.93 -32.22
C ASP A 677 -18.75 44.67 -31.57
N LYS A 678 -17.73 44.34 -32.38
CA LYS A 678 -16.34 44.23 -31.95
C LYS A 678 -15.61 45.53 -32.17
N LEU A 679 -15.00 46.08 -31.10
CA LEU A 679 -14.31 47.35 -31.10
C LEU A 679 -12.95 47.24 -30.50
N GLN A 680 -11.93 47.92 -31.09
CA GLN A 680 -10.68 48.16 -30.39
C GLN A 680 -10.86 49.32 -29.42
N VAL A 681 -10.51 49.07 -28.14
CA VAL A 681 -10.62 50.03 -27.06
C VAL A 681 -9.34 50.05 -26.24
N LYS A 682 -8.94 51.20 -25.79
CA LYS A 682 -7.82 51.39 -24.89
C LYS A 682 -8.34 51.52 -23.47
N LEU A 683 -7.78 50.72 -22.53
CA LEU A 683 -8.05 50.91 -21.11
C LEU A 683 -7.31 52.15 -20.60
N VAL A 684 -8.06 53.21 -20.31
CA VAL A 684 -7.47 54.52 -19.91
C VAL A 684 -7.21 54.57 -18.42
N GLU A 685 -8.14 54.04 -17.61
CA GLU A 685 -8.07 54.16 -16.16
C GLU A 685 -8.82 53.04 -15.49
N ILE A 686 -8.27 52.53 -14.39
CA ILE A 686 -8.95 51.68 -13.44
C ILE A 686 -9.27 52.51 -12.21
N ASP A 687 -10.55 52.74 -11.92
CA ASP A 687 -10.95 53.56 -10.76
C ASP A 687 -10.52 52.86 -9.46
N PRO A 688 -9.60 53.43 -8.66
CA PRO A 688 -9.04 52.79 -7.48
C PRO A 688 -10.03 52.59 -6.34
N LYS A 689 -11.21 53.26 -6.38
CA LYS A 689 -12.24 53.17 -5.33
C LYS A 689 -13.35 52.17 -5.70
N THR A 690 -13.68 52.05 -6.97
CA THR A 690 -14.81 51.26 -7.44
C THR A 690 -14.41 50.04 -8.28
N GLY A 691 -13.13 49.91 -8.65
CA GLY A 691 -12.60 48.88 -9.52
C GLY A 691 -13.12 48.95 -10.95
N LYS A 692 -13.84 50.03 -11.35
CA LYS A 692 -14.47 50.14 -12.66
C LYS A 692 -13.45 50.53 -13.73
N PHE A 693 -13.57 49.88 -14.89
CA PHE A 693 -12.70 50.10 -16.04
C PHE A 693 -13.29 51.22 -16.94
N LYS A 694 -12.46 52.17 -17.28
CA LYS A 694 -12.79 53.23 -18.25
C LYS A 694 -12.08 52.98 -19.57
N LEU A 695 -12.84 52.82 -20.62
CA LEU A 695 -12.38 52.55 -21.96
C LEU A 695 -12.46 53.78 -22.84
N SER A 696 -11.54 53.90 -23.78
CA SER A 696 -11.57 54.93 -24.81
C SER A 696 -11.16 54.36 -26.17
N ARG A 697 -12.00 54.57 -27.17
CA ARG A 697 -11.68 54.34 -28.57
C ARG A 697 -11.02 55.56 -29.17
N LYS A 698 -11.44 56.76 -28.72
CA LYS A 698 -10.88 58.06 -29.10
C LYS A 698 -9.37 58.13 -28.94
N ALA A 699 -8.81 57.50 -27.90
CA ALA A 699 -7.37 57.42 -27.64
C ALA A 699 -6.57 56.63 -28.72
N LEU A 700 -7.26 55.91 -29.60
CA LEU A 700 -6.70 55.14 -30.71
C LEU A 700 -6.80 55.86 -32.06
N ILE A 701 -7.54 56.99 -32.13
CA ILE A 701 -7.83 57.77 -33.34
C ILE A 701 -6.91 59.02 -33.29
N GLU A 702 -6.21 59.33 -34.38
CA GLU A 702 -5.44 60.54 -34.47
C GLU A 702 -6.28 61.78 -34.27
N LYS A 703 -5.73 62.72 -33.46
CA LYS A 703 -6.40 63.96 -33.14
C LYS A 703 -6.53 64.80 -34.42
N PRO A 704 -7.75 65.25 -34.86
CA PRO A 704 -7.88 66.10 -36.02
C PRO A 704 -7.16 67.46 -35.85
N GLU A 705 -6.48 67.90 -36.90
CA GLU A 705 -5.84 69.23 -36.92
C GLU A 705 -6.87 70.34 -36.65
N GLY A 706 -6.60 71.15 -35.59
CA GLY A 706 -7.49 72.27 -35.22
C GLY A 706 -8.49 72.01 -34.08
N TYR A 707 -8.46 70.84 -33.43
CA TYR A 707 -9.32 70.52 -32.30
C TYR A 707 -8.84 71.23 -31.02
N GLU A 708 -9.57 72.27 -30.57
CA GLU A 708 -9.35 72.97 -29.27
C GLU A 708 -10.06 72.23 -28.13
N GLU A 709 -9.33 71.82 -27.13
CA GLU A 709 -9.86 71.23 -25.92
C GLU A 709 -10.52 72.36 -25.06
N ARG A 710 -11.86 72.35 -24.94
CA ARG A 710 -12.52 73.26 -23.99
C ARG A 710 -12.27 72.77 -22.57
N GLU A 711 -11.74 73.69 -21.73
CA GLU A 711 -11.55 73.45 -20.30
C GLU A 711 -12.84 72.95 -19.64
N ARG A 712 -12.74 71.82 -18.96
CA ARG A 712 -13.83 71.26 -18.13
C ARG A 712 -14.14 72.23 -17.00
N ARG A 713 -15.33 72.81 -16.96
CA ARG A 713 -15.79 73.60 -15.81
C ARG A 713 -15.75 72.70 -14.56
N PRO A 714 -15.19 73.20 -13.40
CA PRO A 714 -15.16 72.43 -12.17
C PRO A 714 -16.60 72.07 -11.73
N ARG A 715 -16.79 70.81 -11.35
CA ARG A 715 -18.01 70.27 -10.79
C ARG A 715 -18.35 71.05 -9.52
N ARG A 716 -19.52 71.77 -9.49
CA ARG A 716 -20.04 72.40 -8.27
C ARG A 716 -20.22 71.27 -7.21
N GLU A 717 -19.58 71.44 -6.06
CA GLU A 717 -19.84 70.62 -4.87
C GLU A 717 -21.31 70.75 -4.49
N ARG A 718 -22.03 69.66 -4.41
CA ARG A 718 -23.38 69.61 -3.85
C ARG A 718 -23.26 69.74 -2.33
N GLU A 719 -23.85 70.80 -1.76
CA GLU A 719 -24.03 70.98 -0.33
C GLU A 719 -24.71 69.76 0.32
N PRO A 720 -24.31 69.32 1.50
CA PRO A 720 -24.90 68.16 2.20
C PRO A 720 -26.35 68.49 2.57
N ARG A 721 -27.30 67.62 2.17
CA ARG A 721 -28.69 67.69 2.60
C ARG A 721 -28.79 67.51 4.11
N ARG A 722 -29.44 68.49 4.81
CA ARG A 722 -29.79 68.41 6.23
C ARG A 722 -30.65 67.16 6.51
N PRO A 723 -30.45 66.45 7.63
CA PRO A 723 -31.30 65.34 8.01
C PRO A 723 -32.73 65.83 8.31
N ARG A 724 -33.75 65.13 7.77
CA ARG A 724 -35.15 65.30 8.17
C ARG A 724 -35.30 64.67 9.56
N GLY A 725 -35.79 65.48 10.50
CA GLY A 725 -36.12 65.08 11.83
C GLY A 725 -37.28 64.10 11.87
N ASP A 726 -37.20 63.21 12.86
CA ASP A 726 -38.24 62.27 13.27
C ASP A 726 -39.55 63.02 13.63
N LYS A 727 -40.65 62.51 13.16
CA LYS A 727 -41.98 62.72 13.81
C LYS A 727 -42.64 61.37 13.94
N GLU A 728 -42.83 61.03 15.25
CA GLU A 728 -43.82 60.13 15.84
C GLU A 728 -44.12 58.80 15.17
#